data_46cebdbf5c22b862779a41fa02cb7437
#
_entry.id   46cebdbf5c22b862779a41fa02cb7437
#
_cell.length_a   1.000
_cell.length_b   1.000
_cell.length_c   1.000
_cell.angle_alpha   90.00
_cell.angle_beta   90.00
_cell.angle_gamma   90.00
#
_symmetry.space_group_name_H-M   'P 1'
#
loop_
_entity.id
_entity.type
_entity.pdbx_description
1 polymer ?
#
loop_
_entity_poly.entity_id
_entity_poly.type
_entity_poly.pdbx_seq_one_letter_code
_entity_poly.pdbx_strand_id
1 'polypeptide(L)'
;MHVFRSPAFFLLALLAGHAFAATDVAAQAHLAILETTDLHSHVIGYDYDKLADDPHVGFDRVATLIEQARKEFPNTLLIDDGDTIQGTALADYQALSNRVPCKRELAIYRAMDLLHYDAGSIGNHEFNYGLPFLSQVTGTPMHLPDVPVEHCDGPNYPLALSNVVRADDNAPVFKPWLLLTREITVTNANGKTSKLPIRIGLLGFTPPPIMQWDHAHLTGKVKALGVVEAAKRFLPELQAQHPDIVIAVVHGGLDTAPYTPTMENADWYLAAIPGIDVVLMGHSHDVFPNPSDPKSRLNGLKEVDNLRGFARGKPAVMGGFYGHDLGVIDLALKYTNGKWAIDAANTHSEVRPTCKSKDRCVAPDPRIAKTIAPVQAATIKYVQTPIGQTDFRISTYFSAIGDSTAAAVINAAQIAYAKQHLFDAHPELRGLPMLSAASAFKTGFAGPDDYTDIPPGPLSIRSAADLYTYPNTLTVVKLDGAGVKAWLEKSAEYFNRIDPDATQSQLLLNRKFASYNFDVLMGEPQDGFHYDIDLGKPVEQRIVDLVFRGKPLDPQQQFLVVTNNYRAEGGGHFPGLDGSKTIWAAPDTNRDAVVDYVRARKTLHRSDFDVHPWKFVPLHAKAPLTFECAAGKLDIARAAGIDDVTQSAGNGDGTATCSIDLSKR
;
A
#
# COMPACT_ATOMS: atom_id res chain seq x y z
N MET A 1 62.90 -10.30 87.30
CA MET A 1 61.93 -9.77 88.26
C MET A 1 61.67 -8.34 87.88
N HIS A 2 60.50 -7.97 87.77
CA HIS A 2 59.87 -6.71 87.30
C HIS A 2 59.67 -6.62 85.75
N VAL A 3 58.40 -6.89 85.46
CA VAL A 3 57.73 -6.71 84.19
C VAL A 3 57.32 -5.27 84.07
N PHE A 4 57.68 -4.54 83.00
CA PHE A 4 57.07 -3.31 82.61
C PHE A 4 56.20 -3.52 81.32
N ARG A 5 54.89 -3.31 81.53
CA ARG A 5 53.92 -3.29 80.42
C ARG A 5 53.79 -1.84 79.91
N SER A 6 54.01 -1.62 78.64
CA SER A 6 53.63 -0.38 77.95
C SER A 6 52.31 -0.55 77.24
N PRO A 7 51.36 0.38 77.28
CA PRO A 7 50.11 0.34 76.50
C PRO A 7 50.32 0.94 75.11
N ALA A 8 49.97 0.19 74.09
CA ALA A 8 49.87 0.70 72.70
C ALA A 8 48.58 1.49 72.50
N PHE A 9 48.70 2.75 72.11
CA PHE A 9 47.59 3.59 71.68
C PHE A 9 47.26 3.25 70.24
N PHE A 10 46.06 2.69 69.97
CA PHE A 10 45.49 2.55 68.62
C PHE A 10 44.78 3.86 68.24
N LEU A 11 45.36 4.60 67.29
CA LEU A 11 44.74 5.78 66.71
C LEU A 11 43.78 5.28 65.62
N LEU A 12 42.45 5.36 65.89
CA LEU A 12 41.41 5.05 64.90
C LEU A 12 41.21 6.29 64.00
N ALA A 13 41.74 6.27 62.77
CA ALA A 13 41.48 7.28 61.76
C ALA A 13 40.08 7.04 61.18
N LEU A 14 39.08 7.82 61.49
CA LEU A 14 37.78 7.91 60.83
C LEU A 14 37.99 8.55 59.42
N LEU A 15 38.05 7.74 58.41
CA LEU A 15 37.84 8.18 57.02
C LEU A 15 36.37 8.49 56.84
N ALA A 16 35.99 9.75 56.97
CA ALA A 16 34.70 10.26 56.52
C ALA A 16 34.67 10.21 54.94
N GLY A 17 34.16 9.14 54.40
CA GLY A 17 33.84 9.05 52.97
C GLY A 17 32.76 10.07 52.66
N HIS A 18 33.13 11.19 52.05
CA HIS A 18 32.17 12.07 51.41
C HIS A 18 31.62 11.33 50.18
N ALA A 19 30.46 10.67 50.31
CA ALA A 19 29.64 10.28 49.17
C ALA A 19 29.21 11.60 48.51
N PHE A 20 29.88 11.97 47.44
CA PHE A 20 29.33 12.92 46.49
C PHE A 20 28.06 12.27 45.92
N ALA A 21 26.90 12.68 46.42
CA ALA A 21 25.67 12.48 45.73
C ALA A 21 25.85 13.16 44.35
N ALA A 22 25.98 12.38 43.30
CA ALA A 22 25.88 12.90 41.95
C ALA A 22 24.52 13.60 41.87
N THR A 23 24.53 14.93 41.84
CA THR A 23 23.33 15.71 41.55
C THR A 23 22.93 15.31 40.11
N ASP A 24 21.84 14.54 39.97
CA ASP A 24 21.26 14.20 38.69
C ASP A 24 20.94 15.51 37.96
N VAL A 25 21.78 15.83 36.98
CA VAL A 25 21.61 17.04 36.19
C VAL A 25 20.43 16.82 35.27
N ALA A 26 19.31 17.47 35.57
CA ALA A 26 18.17 17.49 34.66
C ALA A 26 18.61 18.03 33.30
N ALA A 27 18.39 17.25 32.26
CA ALA A 27 18.73 17.61 30.89
C ALA A 27 17.51 17.44 29.96
N GLN A 28 17.53 18.17 28.87
CA GLN A 28 16.50 18.11 27.84
C GLN A 28 17.13 17.77 26.47
N ALA A 29 16.40 17.10 25.64
CA ALA A 29 16.78 16.84 24.25
C ALA A 29 15.56 16.92 23.34
N HIS A 30 15.82 17.17 22.06
CA HIS A 30 14.90 16.92 20.97
C HIS A 30 15.48 15.79 20.12
N LEU A 31 14.69 14.76 19.88
CA LEU A 31 15.00 13.66 18.98
C LEU A 31 13.97 13.69 17.83
N ALA A 32 14.40 14.05 16.63
CA ALA A 32 13.54 13.99 15.47
C ALA A 32 13.49 12.56 14.92
N ILE A 33 12.34 11.93 14.99
CA ILE A 33 12.07 10.65 14.33
C ILE A 33 11.57 10.99 12.93
N LEU A 34 12.34 10.59 11.92
CA LEU A 34 12.04 10.77 10.51
C LEU A 34 11.50 9.47 9.96
N GLU A 35 10.40 9.53 9.25
CA GLU A 35 9.71 8.36 8.70
C GLU A 35 9.57 8.45 7.21
N THR A 36 9.88 7.34 6.53
CA THR A 36 9.39 7.03 5.19
C THR A 36 8.46 5.84 5.26
N THR A 37 7.44 5.83 4.41
CA THR A 37 6.47 4.75 4.28
C THR A 37 5.99 4.66 2.84
N ASP A 38 5.53 3.49 2.42
CA ASP A 38 4.87 3.27 1.13
C ASP A 38 5.65 3.87 -0.07
N LEU A 39 6.98 3.71 -0.07
CA LEU A 39 7.83 4.21 -1.16
C LEU A 39 7.56 3.49 -2.49
N HIS A 40 7.08 2.23 -2.43
CA HIS A 40 6.69 1.44 -3.61
C HIS A 40 7.69 1.51 -4.76
N SER A 41 8.98 1.45 -4.42
CA SER A 41 10.10 1.56 -5.38
C SER A 41 10.08 2.82 -6.27
N HIS A 42 9.46 3.91 -5.85
CA HIS A 42 9.62 5.21 -6.47
C HIS A 42 10.97 5.83 -6.06
N VAL A 43 12.05 5.26 -6.58
CA VAL A 43 13.43 5.67 -6.21
C VAL A 43 13.76 7.07 -6.66
N ILE A 44 13.26 7.45 -7.82
CA ILE A 44 13.39 8.79 -8.41
C ILE A 44 12.04 9.26 -8.94
N GLY A 45 11.90 10.57 -9.10
CA GLY A 45 10.72 11.16 -9.72
C GLY A 45 10.61 10.84 -11.20
N TYR A 46 10.13 9.63 -11.55
CA TYR A 46 10.01 9.16 -12.94
C TYR A 46 8.80 8.24 -13.13
N ASP A 47 7.97 8.57 -14.12
CA ASP A 47 6.83 7.76 -14.55
C ASP A 47 7.26 6.84 -15.71
N TYR A 48 7.36 5.54 -15.47
CA TYR A 48 7.75 4.54 -16.46
C TYR A 48 6.67 4.30 -17.51
N ASP A 49 5.41 4.58 -17.22
CA ASP A 49 4.29 4.42 -18.14
C ASP A 49 4.26 5.58 -19.15
N LYS A 50 4.59 6.79 -18.69
CA LYS A 50 4.68 7.98 -19.55
C LYS A 50 6.08 8.20 -20.14
N LEU A 51 7.10 7.50 -19.64
CA LEU A 51 8.53 7.70 -19.95
C LEU A 51 8.95 9.17 -19.74
N ALA A 52 8.55 9.74 -18.63
CA ALA A 52 8.75 11.15 -18.33
C ALA A 52 9.09 11.36 -16.85
N ASP A 53 9.78 12.47 -16.58
CA ASP A 53 9.99 12.90 -15.20
C ASP A 53 8.64 13.23 -14.55
N ASP A 54 8.46 12.77 -13.31
CA ASP A 54 7.36 13.13 -12.43
C ASP A 54 7.89 13.80 -11.16
N PRO A 55 7.77 15.11 -11.03
CA PRO A 55 8.31 15.83 -9.87
C PRO A 55 7.51 15.58 -8.57
N HIS A 56 6.35 14.95 -8.65
CA HIS A 56 5.48 14.76 -7.50
C HIS A 56 5.77 13.50 -6.71
N VAL A 57 6.53 12.55 -7.25
CA VAL A 57 6.94 11.31 -6.61
C VAL A 57 8.46 11.23 -6.48
N GLY A 58 8.96 10.28 -5.71
CA GLY A 58 10.36 9.91 -5.72
C GLY A 58 11.09 10.11 -4.39
N PHE A 59 11.76 9.04 -3.96
CA PHE A 59 12.61 9.04 -2.78
C PHE A 59 13.77 10.04 -2.89
N ASP A 60 14.23 10.34 -4.09
CA ASP A 60 15.29 11.34 -4.35
C ASP A 60 14.95 12.73 -3.80
N ARG A 61 13.67 13.11 -3.73
CA ARG A 61 13.22 14.37 -3.11
C ARG A 61 13.05 14.24 -1.60
N VAL A 62 12.55 13.11 -1.12
CA VAL A 62 12.49 12.81 0.32
C VAL A 62 13.89 12.81 0.91
N ALA A 63 14.90 12.29 0.20
CA ALA A 63 16.29 12.34 0.59
C ALA A 63 16.76 13.78 0.88
N THR A 64 16.34 14.75 0.08
CA THR A 64 16.62 16.17 0.32
C THR A 64 15.97 16.68 1.61
N LEU A 65 14.71 16.27 1.90
CA LEU A 65 14.02 16.64 3.15
C LEU A 65 14.70 16.01 4.38
N ILE A 66 15.14 14.76 4.27
CA ILE A 66 15.89 14.07 5.34
C ILE A 66 17.19 14.84 5.65
N GLU A 67 17.95 15.25 4.63
CA GLU A 67 19.17 16.00 4.82
C GLU A 67 18.91 17.43 5.38
N GLN A 68 17.76 18.02 5.08
CA GLN A 68 17.33 19.29 5.69
C GLN A 68 16.99 19.08 7.18
N ALA A 69 16.21 18.06 7.51
CA ALA A 69 15.87 17.72 8.89
C ALA A 69 17.13 17.43 9.74
N ARG A 70 18.11 16.73 9.20
CA ARG A 70 19.38 16.46 9.88
C ARG A 70 20.22 17.71 10.17
N LYS A 71 20.05 18.78 9.39
CA LYS A 71 20.68 20.08 9.67
C LYS A 71 19.91 20.88 10.72
N GLU A 72 18.61 20.69 10.80
CA GLU A 72 17.73 21.38 11.73
C GLU A 72 17.79 20.77 13.13
N PHE A 73 17.76 19.44 13.21
CA PHE A 73 17.72 18.72 14.48
C PHE A 73 19.10 18.15 14.88
N PRO A 74 19.55 18.35 16.13
CA PRO A 74 20.84 17.84 16.58
C PRO A 74 20.86 16.32 16.75
N ASN A 75 19.70 15.69 16.88
CA ASN A 75 19.53 14.25 17.01
C ASN A 75 18.42 13.80 16.08
N THR A 76 18.71 12.83 15.22
CA THR A 76 17.72 12.24 14.29
C THR A 76 17.76 10.73 14.37
N LEU A 77 16.60 10.11 14.11
CA LEU A 77 16.43 8.69 13.89
C LEU A 77 15.63 8.54 12.60
N LEU A 78 16.10 7.76 11.63
CA LEU A 78 15.45 7.57 10.34
C LEU A 78 14.96 6.12 10.24
N ILE A 79 13.64 5.95 10.05
CA ILE A 79 12.97 4.65 10.04
C ILE A 79 12.08 4.54 8.81
N ASP A 80 12.03 3.34 8.22
CA ASP A 80 11.11 3.00 7.13
C ASP A 80 9.99 2.09 7.64
N ASP A 81 8.73 2.37 7.28
CA ASP A 81 7.60 1.59 7.75
C ASP A 81 7.23 0.40 6.84
N GLY A 82 7.83 0.30 5.66
CA GLY A 82 7.59 -0.78 4.71
C GLY A 82 6.84 -0.36 3.45
N ASP A 83 6.37 -1.33 2.67
CA ASP A 83 5.89 -1.20 1.30
C ASP A 83 6.94 -0.49 0.41
N THR A 84 8.14 -0.99 0.51
CA THR A 84 9.33 -0.38 -0.10
C THR A 84 9.66 -0.98 -1.46
N ILE A 85 9.52 -2.32 -1.63
CA ILE A 85 10.17 -3.05 -2.74
C ILE A 85 9.29 -3.28 -3.97
N GLN A 86 7.99 -3.07 -3.90
CA GLN A 86 7.04 -3.33 -4.99
C GLN A 86 6.29 -2.04 -5.35
N GLY A 87 5.97 -1.83 -6.64
CA GLY A 87 5.04 -0.77 -7.11
C GLY A 87 5.44 -0.08 -8.41
N THR A 88 6.67 -0.21 -8.90
CA THR A 88 7.10 0.38 -10.18
C THR A 88 7.62 -0.66 -11.16
N ALA A 89 7.70 -0.30 -12.43
CA ALA A 89 8.35 -1.14 -13.44
C ALA A 89 9.84 -1.43 -13.13
N LEU A 90 10.51 -0.59 -12.35
CA LEU A 90 11.87 -0.84 -11.88
C LEU A 90 11.89 -1.99 -10.88
N ALA A 91 10.93 -2.04 -9.97
CA ALA A 91 10.77 -3.14 -9.03
C ALA A 91 10.51 -4.45 -9.76
N ASP A 92 9.49 -4.48 -10.66
CA ASP A 92 9.15 -5.66 -11.45
C ASP A 92 10.30 -6.13 -12.33
N TYR A 93 11.05 -5.21 -12.94
CA TYR A 93 12.25 -5.56 -13.69
C TYR A 93 13.27 -6.31 -12.85
N GLN A 94 13.53 -5.84 -11.60
CA GLN A 94 14.49 -6.46 -10.69
C GLN A 94 13.97 -7.75 -10.01
N ALA A 95 12.67 -7.89 -9.86
CA ALA A 95 12.07 -9.07 -9.22
C ALA A 95 11.75 -10.20 -10.21
N LEU A 96 11.18 -9.85 -11.37
CA LEU A 96 10.56 -10.80 -12.30
C LEU A 96 11.37 -10.99 -13.59
N SER A 97 11.81 -9.90 -14.22
CA SER A 97 12.38 -9.95 -15.58
C SER A 97 13.89 -10.13 -15.61
N ASN A 98 14.60 -9.46 -14.71
CA ASN A 98 16.06 -9.55 -14.57
C ASN A 98 16.39 -9.58 -13.08
N ARG A 99 16.01 -10.69 -12.45
CA ARG A 99 16.08 -10.88 -11.00
C ARG A 99 17.45 -10.48 -10.46
N VAL A 100 17.42 -9.60 -9.47
CA VAL A 100 18.65 -9.12 -8.82
C VAL A 100 19.43 -10.30 -8.22
N PRO A 101 20.76 -10.40 -8.47
CA PRO A 101 21.56 -11.47 -7.88
C PRO A 101 21.70 -11.33 -6.37
N CYS A 102 21.89 -12.46 -5.65
CA CYS A 102 22.05 -12.55 -4.20
C CYS A 102 23.10 -11.56 -3.62
N LYS A 103 24.17 -11.27 -4.35
CA LYS A 103 25.25 -10.35 -3.94
C LYS A 103 25.07 -8.95 -4.50
N ARG A 104 23.83 -8.52 -4.68
CA ARG A 104 23.49 -7.16 -5.11
C ARG A 104 22.18 -6.74 -4.50
N GLU A 105 22.16 -5.59 -3.87
CA GLU A 105 20.98 -4.98 -3.30
C GLU A 105 20.00 -4.44 -4.36
N LEU A 106 18.73 -4.35 -4.00
CA LEU A 106 17.72 -3.64 -4.79
C LEU A 106 18.10 -2.16 -4.96
N ALA A 107 17.66 -1.57 -6.07
CA ALA A 107 17.91 -0.16 -6.35
C ALA A 107 17.39 0.77 -5.24
N ILE A 108 16.22 0.47 -4.69
CA ILE A 108 15.63 1.25 -3.59
C ILE A 108 16.48 1.13 -2.32
N TYR A 109 16.90 -0.06 -1.91
CA TYR A 109 17.74 -0.23 -0.72
C TYR A 109 19.11 0.44 -0.88
N ARG A 110 19.72 0.35 -2.06
CA ARG A 110 20.97 1.09 -2.37
C ARG A 110 20.80 2.59 -2.26
N ALA A 111 19.64 3.11 -2.63
CA ALA A 111 19.33 4.53 -2.48
C ALA A 111 19.12 4.90 -1.01
N MET A 112 18.39 4.08 -0.25
CA MET A 112 18.14 4.28 1.17
C MET A 112 19.43 4.20 2.01
N ASP A 113 20.33 3.29 1.67
CA ASP A 113 21.62 3.14 2.34
C ASP A 113 22.51 4.40 2.28
N LEU A 114 22.36 5.23 1.22
CA LEU A 114 23.04 6.55 1.15
C LEU A 114 22.59 7.51 2.24
N LEU A 115 21.39 7.30 2.77
CA LEU A 115 20.79 8.12 3.83
C LEU A 115 20.96 7.52 5.23
N HIS A 116 21.62 6.36 5.36
CA HIS A 116 21.92 5.72 6.63
C HIS A 116 20.67 5.56 7.52
N TYR A 117 19.72 4.75 7.08
CA TYR A 117 18.57 4.36 7.89
C TYR A 117 19.01 3.66 9.16
N ASP A 118 18.29 3.92 10.27
CA ASP A 118 18.55 3.30 11.57
C ASP A 118 17.83 1.96 11.73
N ALA A 119 16.65 1.82 11.14
CA ALA A 119 15.84 0.62 11.14
C ALA A 119 14.74 0.66 10.07
N GLY A 120 14.06 -0.47 9.84
CA GLY A 120 12.84 -0.54 9.05
C GLY A 120 11.91 -1.65 9.50
N SER A 121 10.69 -1.63 8.99
CA SER A 121 9.68 -2.68 9.10
C SER A 121 9.41 -3.32 7.75
N ILE A 122 8.43 -4.22 7.69
CA ILE A 122 7.99 -4.95 6.50
C ILE A 122 6.51 -4.67 6.32
N GLY A 123 6.13 -4.11 5.17
CA GLY A 123 4.73 -3.90 4.78
C GLY A 123 4.12 -5.14 4.12
N ASN A 124 2.95 -4.98 3.54
CA ASN A 124 2.27 -6.09 2.86
C ASN A 124 2.81 -6.33 1.44
N HIS A 125 3.20 -5.29 0.72
CA HIS A 125 3.72 -5.44 -0.64
C HIS A 125 5.11 -6.07 -0.73
N GLU A 126 5.82 -6.22 0.38
CA GLU A 126 7.03 -7.02 0.45
C GLU A 126 6.77 -8.50 0.16
N PHE A 127 5.57 -9.01 0.39
CA PHE A 127 5.20 -10.41 0.17
C PHE A 127 4.81 -10.73 -1.28
N ASN A 128 4.51 -9.74 -2.11
CA ASN A 128 3.96 -9.93 -3.46
C ASN A 128 4.88 -10.73 -4.41
N TYR A 129 6.19 -10.64 -4.25
CA TYR A 129 7.15 -11.43 -5.04
C TYR A 129 7.50 -12.77 -4.39
N GLY A 130 6.81 -13.13 -3.30
CA GLY A 130 6.97 -14.37 -2.56
C GLY A 130 8.15 -14.40 -1.58
N LEU A 131 8.06 -15.33 -0.62
CA LEU A 131 9.03 -15.48 0.47
C LEU A 131 10.48 -15.74 0.02
N PRO A 132 10.75 -16.50 -1.06
CA PRO A 132 12.12 -16.70 -1.54
C PRO A 132 12.78 -15.40 -2.04
N PHE A 133 12.00 -14.49 -2.65
CA PHE A 133 12.51 -13.19 -3.07
C PHE A 133 12.69 -12.26 -1.88
N LEU A 134 11.71 -12.19 -1.00
CA LEU A 134 11.79 -11.39 0.22
C LEU A 134 12.98 -11.78 1.10
N SER A 135 13.18 -13.07 1.34
CA SER A 135 14.37 -13.57 2.07
C SER A 135 15.68 -13.13 1.41
N GLN A 136 15.76 -13.24 0.08
CA GLN A 136 16.93 -12.86 -0.70
C GLN A 136 17.24 -11.36 -0.57
N VAL A 137 16.26 -10.49 -0.84
CA VAL A 137 16.52 -9.04 -0.95
C VAL A 137 16.65 -8.34 0.40
N THR A 138 16.13 -8.95 1.47
CA THR A 138 16.33 -8.45 2.85
C THR A 138 17.57 -9.05 3.51
N GLY A 139 18.22 -10.02 2.87
CA GLY A 139 19.35 -10.74 3.47
C GLY A 139 18.97 -11.53 4.72
N THR A 140 17.67 -11.81 4.93
CA THR A 140 17.14 -12.48 6.13
C THR A 140 16.81 -13.94 5.84
N PRO A 141 17.60 -14.91 6.33
CA PRO A 141 17.25 -16.34 6.24
C PRO A 141 16.00 -16.65 7.07
N MET A 142 14.92 -17.07 6.40
CA MET A 142 13.63 -17.29 7.08
C MET A 142 13.46 -18.70 7.66
N HIS A 143 14.33 -19.64 7.28
CA HIS A 143 14.25 -21.06 7.70
C HIS A 143 12.86 -21.68 7.44
N LEU A 144 12.30 -21.43 6.28
CA LEU A 144 11.01 -21.91 5.81
C LEU A 144 11.20 -22.98 4.72
N PRO A 145 10.23 -23.92 4.53
CA PRO A 145 10.23 -24.81 3.37
C PRO A 145 10.28 -24.01 2.06
N ASP A 146 11.06 -24.49 1.10
CA ASP A 146 11.23 -23.90 -0.23
C ASP A 146 11.77 -22.46 -0.27
N VAL A 147 12.26 -21.94 0.87
CA VAL A 147 12.96 -20.65 0.93
C VAL A 147 14.46 -20.93 1.13
N PRO A 148 15.32 -20.46 0.21
CA PRO A 148 16.76 -20.63 0.36
C PRO A 148 17.29 -20.02 1.65
N VAL A 149 18.20 -20.72 2.33
CA VAL A 149 18.89 -20.22 3.54
C VAL A 149 20.19 -19.50 3.19
N GLU A 150 20.36 -19.11 1.94
CA GLU A 150 21.55 -18.38 1.48
C GLU A 150 21.55 -16.96 2.09
N HIS A 151 22.71 -16.55 2.58
CA HIS A 151 22.89 -15.19 3.08
C HIS A 151 23.22 -14.24 1.92
N CYS A 152 22.21 -13.49 1.51
CA CYS A 152 22.29 -12.50 0.46
C CYS A 152 22.56 -11.09 1.02
N ASP A 153 22.95 -10.17 0.14
CA ASP A 153 23.08 -8.77 0.52
C ASP A 153 21.68 -8.13 0.58
N GLY A 154 21.38 -7.49 1.70
CA GLY A 154 20.15 -6.73 1.95
C GLY A 154 20.48 -5.31 2.39
N PRO A 155 19.49 -4.51 2.84
CA PRO A 155 19.74 -3.15 3.30
C PRO A 155 20.73 -3.12 4.48
N ASN A 156 21.53 -2.06 4.58
CA ASN A 156 22.55 -1.90 5.62
C ASN A 156 21.98 -1.52 6.99
N TYR A 157 20.68 -1.66 7.19
CA TYR A 157 19.98 -1.40 8.44
C TYR A 157 19.09 -2.60 8.82
N PRO A 158 18.84 -2.82 10.11
CA PRO A 158 18.05 -3.95 10.57
C PRO A 158 16.57 -3.77 10.30
N LEU A 159 15.88 -4.88 9.99
CA LEU A 159 14.44 -4.96 9.80
C LEU A 159 13.78 -5.70 10.97
N ALA A 160 12.62 -5.22 11.41
CA ALA A 160 11.78 -5.84 12.43
C ALA A 160 10.43 -6.26 11.85
N LEU A 161 9.92 -7.43 12.28
CA LEU A 161 8.56 -7.86 12.02
C LEU A 161 8.09 -8.79 13.14
N SER A 162 7.15 -8.31 13.96
CA SER A 162 6.70 -9.02 15.16
C SER A 162 5.59 -10.03 14.87
N ASN A 163 4.72 -9.75 13.91
CA ASN A 163 3.47 -10.48 13.78
C ASN A 163 3.43 -11.55 12.70
N VAL A 164 4.53 -11.79 11.97
CA VAL A 164 4.64 -12.92 11.04
C VAL A 164 5.54 -14.00 11.62
N VAL A 165 4.96 -15.20 11.78
CA VAL A 165 5.62 -16.34 12.41
C VAL A 165 5.53 -17.57 11.52
N ARG A 166 6.45 -18.51 11.69
CA ARG A 166 6.41 -19.79 10.98
C ARG A 166 5.14 -20.58 11.35
N ALA A 167 4.59 -21.30 10.37
CA ALA A 167 3.33 -22.04 10.57
C ALA A 167 3.50 -23.25 11.48
N ASP A 168 4.69 -23.87 11.52
CA ASP A 168 4.99 -25.11 12.24
C ASP A 168 5.22 -24.89 13.76
N ASP A 169 6.07 -23.94 14.13
CA ASP A 169 6.52 -23.76 15.51
C ASP A 169 6.24 -22.38 16.09
N ASN A 170 5.62 -21.48 15.31
CA ASN A 170 5.36 -20.09 15.66
C ASN A 170 6.63 -19.25 15.99
N ALA A 171 7.80 -19.66 15.49
CA ALA A 171 9.01 -18.83 15.59
C ALA A 171 8.88 -17.62 14.63
N PRO A 172 9.36 -16.43 15.01
CA PRO A 172 9.36 -15.26 14.12
C PRO A 172 10.19 -15.51 12.86
N VAL A 173 9.72 -15.00 11.71
CA VAL A 173 10.47 -15.08 10.43
C VAL A 173 11.49 -13.96 10.26
N PHE A 174 11.27 -12.85 10.94
CA PHE A 174 12.21 -11.74 11.11
C PHE A 174 12.53 -11.53 12.59
N LYS A 175 13.44 -10.64 12.91
CA LYS A 175 13.60 -10.19 14.30
C LYS A 175 12.29 -9.56 14.77
N PRO A 176 11.67 -10.04 15.85
CA PRO A 176 10.37 -9.50 16.27
C PRO A 176 10.48 -8.12 16.89
N TRP A 177 11.67 -7.74 17.36
CA TRP A 177 11.99 -6.43 17.88
C TRP A 177 13.46 -6.09 17.68
N LEU A 178 13.77 -4.80 17.72
CA LEU A 178 15.12 -4.27 17.69
C LEU A 178 15.37 -3.43 18.94
N LEU A 179 16.65 -3.32 19.33
CA LEU A 179 17.09 -2.39 20.35
C LEU A 179 18.26 -1.59 19.80
N LEU A 180 18.06 -0.31 19.61
CA LEU A 180 19.06 0.64 19.17
C LEU A 180 19.62 1.39 20.37
N THR A 181 20.94 1.55 20.44
CA THR A 181 21.59 2.43 21.41
C THR A 181 22.22 3.60 20.68
N ARG A 182 21.89 4.81 21.10
CA ARG A 182 22.37 6.05 20.49
C ARG A 182 22.90 7.00 21.53
N GLU A 183 23.89 7.78 21.18
CA GLU A 183 24.38 8.93 21.95
C GLU A 183 23.69 10.19 21.42
N ILE A 184 22.81 10.80 22.21
CA ILE A 184 22.11 12.01 21.82
C ILE A 184 22.64 13.25 22.52
N THR A 185 22.65 14.36 21.81
CA THR A 185 23.01 15.67 22.33
C THR A 185 21.92 16.20 23.26
N VAL A 186 22.25 16.55 24.45
CA VAL A 186 21.34 17.08 25.45
C VAL A 186 21.79 18.46 25.91
N THR A 187 20.85 19.27 26.44
CA THR A 187 21.11 20.57 27.03
C THR A 187 20.67 20.51 28.51
N ASN A 188 21.56 20.83 29.43
CA ASN A 188 21.23 20.90 30.86
C ASN A 188 20.59 22.24 31.24
N ALA A 189 20.11 22.35 32.47
CA ALA A 189 19.47 23.57 33.00
C ALA A 189 20.35 24.83 32.92
N ASN A 190 21.67 24.69 32.79
CA ASN A 190 22.62 25.80 32.66
C ASN A 190 22.93 26.13 31.17
N GLY A 191 22.22 25.54 30.20
CA GLY A 191 22.45 25.74 28.80
C GLY A 191 23.69 25.02 28.22
N LYS A 192 24.38 24.18 29.01
CA LYS A 192 25.56 23.43 28.54
C LYS A 192 25.11 22.15 27.84
N THR A 193 25.70 21.89 26.67
CA THR A 193 25.48 20.68 25.92
C THR A 193 26.41 19.55 26.35
N SER A 194 25.90 18.31 26.28
CA SER A 194 26.66 17.07 26.48
C SER A 194 26.00 15.94 25.71
N LYS A 195 26.54 14.72 25.77
CA LYS A 195 25.92 13.54 25.17
C LYS A 195 25.49 12.60 26.27
N LEU A 196 24.30 12.00 26.11
CA LEU A 196 23.79 10.93 26.96
C LEU A 196 23.30 9.76 26.10
N PRO A 197 23.50 8.53 26.58
CA PRO A 197 22.98 7.35 25.91
C PRO A 197 21.46 7.29 26.05
N ILE A 198 20.80 6.82 24.97
CA ILE A 198 19.38 6.46 24.96
C ILE A 198 19.21 5.10 24.30
N ARG A 199 18.32 4.26 24.84
CA ARG A 199 17.98 2.93 24.33
C ARG A 199 16.60 2.98 23.74
N ILE A 200 16.49 2.72 22.46
CA ILE A 200 15.24 2.81 21.69
C ILE A 200 14.86 1.42 21.22
N GLY A 201 13.73 0.93 21.72
CA GLY A 201 13.14 -0.33 21.28
C GLY A 201 12.22 -0.09 20.09
N LEU A 202 12.22 -1.02 19.12
CA LEU A 202 11.30 -1.01 17.98
C LEU A 202 10.58 -2.34 17.87
N LEU A 203 9.29 -2.29 17.55
CA LEU A 203 8.46 -3.42 17.15
C LEU A 203 7.93 -3.13 15.74
N GLY A 204 8.03 -4.07 14.80
CA GLY A 204 7.51 -3.94 13.44
C GLY A 204 6.25 -4.77 13.23
N PHE A 205 5.28 -4.27 12.44
CA PHE A 205 4.04 -5.00 12.18
C PHE A 205 3.56 -4.77 10.75
N THR A 206 2.98 -5.82 10.15
CA THR A 206 2.30 -5.79 8.85
C THR A 206 0.82 -6.14 9.01
N PRO A 207 -0.07 -5.73 8.08
CA PRO A 207 -1.49 -6.07 8.15
C PRO A 207 -1.71 -7.59 8.13
N PRO A 208 -2.46 -8.17 9.10
CA PRO A 208 -2.75 -9.62 9.09
C PRO A 208 -3.43 -10.15 7.81
N PRO A 209 -4.23 -9.37 7.06
CA PRO A 209 -4.82 -9.79 5.78
C PRO A 209 -3.83 -10.17 4.67
N ILE A 210 -2.51 -9.99 4.83
CA ILE A 210 -1.51 -10.58 3.92
C ILE A 210 -1.74 -12.08 3.71
N MET A 211 -2.26 -12.78 4.70
CA MET A 211 -2.59 -14.20 4.61
C MET A 211 -3.68 -14.50 3.58
N GLN A 212 -4.47 -13.49 3.21
CA GLN A 212 -5.45 -13.55 2.13
C GLN A 212 -4.86 -13.00 0.83
N TRP A 213 -4.24 -11.82 0.90
CA TRP A 213 -3.74 -11.12 -0.29
C TRP A 213 -2.62 -11.88 -1.02
N ASP A 214 -1.78 -12.57 -0.26
CA ASP A 214 -0.64 -13.35 -0.76
C ASP A 214 -0.75 -14.84 -0.42
N HIS A 215 -1.97 -15.36 -0.36
CA HIS A 215 -2.29 -16.73 0.05
C HIS A 215 -1.41 -17.78 -0.66
N ALA A 216 -1.22 -17.66 -1.97
CA ALA A 216 -0.41 -18.57 -2.78
C ALA A 216 1.06 -18.64 -2.31
N HIS A 217 1.60 -17.53 -1.80
CA HIS A 217 2.97 -17.44 -1.32
C HIS A 217 3.13 -17.87 0.14
N LEU A 218 2.10 -17.64 0.98
CA LEU A 218 2.20 -17.68 2.43
C LEU A 218 1.59 -18.92 3.09
N THR A 219 0.53 -19.50 2.50
CA THR A 219 -0.22 -20.60 3.10
C THR A 219 0.65 -21.81 3.40
N GLY A 220 0.48 -22.35 4.60
CA GLY A 220 1.23 -23.52 5.10
C GLY A 220 2.69 -23.22 5.51
N LYS A 221 3.21 -22.04 5.20
CA LYS A 221 4.58 -21.63 5.51
C LYS A 221 4.65 -20.70 6.72
N VAL A 222 3.78 -19.69 6.73
CA VAL A 222 3.70 -18.67 7.80
C VAL A 222 2.28 -18.47 8.29
N LYS A 223 2.15 -17.72 9.39
CA LYS A 223 0.91 -17.18 9.96
C LYS A 223 1.13 -15.71 10.30
N ALA A 224 0.15 -14.86 10.02
CA ALA A 224 0.11 -13.50 10.55
C ALA A 224 -0.73 -13.49 11.84
N LEU A 225 -0.12 -13.06 12.94
CA LEU A 225 -0.82 -12.80 14.20
C LEU A 225 -1.51 -11.45 14.11
N GLY A 226 -2.59 -11.25 14.88
CA GLY A 226 -3.13 -9.91 15.08
C GLY A 226 -2.08 -8.95 15.65
N VAL A 227 -2.12 -7.70 15.24
CA VAL A 227 -1.12 -6.68 15.64
C VAL A 227 -1.07 -6.52 17.16
N VAL A 228 -2.25 -6.46 17.82
CA VAL A 228 -2.35 -6.35 19.28
C VAL A 228 -1.84 -7.61 20.00
N GLU A 229 -2.14 -8.79 19.48
CA GLU A 229 -1.69 -10.08 20.02
C GLU A 229 -0.16 -10.21 19.94
N ALA A 230 0.41 -9.85 18.79
CA ALA A 230 1.86 -9.87 18.59
C ALA A 230 2.56 -8.84 19.50
N ALA A 231 2.01 -7.64 19.63
CA ALA A 231 2.54 -6.65 20.58
C ALA A 231 2.52 -7.18 22.02
N LYS A 232 1.41 -7.77 22.47
CA LYS A 232 1.34 -8.39 23.82
C LYS A 232 2.32 -9.53 24.01
N ARG A 233 2.68 -10.25 22.94
CA ARG A 233 3.66 -11.33 22.99
C ARG A 233 5.09 -10.81 23.10
N PHE A 234 5.48 -9.86 22.26
CA PHE A 234 6.90 -9.49 22.10
C PHE A 234 7.32 -8.23 22.87
N LEU A 235 6.39 -7.33 23.20
CA LEU A 235 6.70 -6.15 24.02
C LEU A 235 7.32 -6.50 25.38
N PRO A 236 6.87 -7.51 26.15
CA PRO A 236 7.54 -7.89 27.40
C PRO A 236 8.99 -8.35 27.21
N GLU A 237 9.30 -9.03 26.10
CA GLU A 237 10.67 -9.46 25.76
C GLU A 237 11.58 -8.24 25.51
N LEU A 238 11.06 -7.26 24.77
CA LEU A 238 11.76 -6.00 24.51
C LEU A 238 11.91 -5.18 25.80
N GLN A 239 10.88 -5.07 26.62
CA GLN A 239 10.93 -4.35 27.91
C GLN A 239 11.94 -4.95 28.89
N ALA A 240 12.15 -6.26 28.87
CA ALA A 240 13.20 -6.93 29.64
C ALA A 240 14.62 -6.49 29.23
N GLN A 241 14.78 -5.86 28.07
CA GLN A 241 16.03 -5.24 27.64
C GLN A 241 16.15 -3.79 28.11
N HIS A 242 15.22 -3.28 28.88
CA HIS A 242 15.22 -1.92 29.45
C HIS A 242 15.38 -0.81 28.39
N PRO A 243 14.54 -0.72 27.37
CA PRO A 243 14.50 0.45 26.50
C PRO A 243 14.02 1.68 27.28
N ASP A 244 14.50 2.85 26.89
CA ASP A 244 14.03 4.13 27.41
C ASP A 244 12.77 4.60 26.70
N ILE A 245 12.63 4.27 25.40
CA ILE A 245 11.51 4.59 24.54
C ILE A 245 11.20 3.36 23.67
N VAL A 246 9.93 3.10 23.42
CA VAL A 246 9.47 2.05 22.51
C VAL A 246 8.68 2.66 21.36
N ILE A 247 9.13 2.41 20.15
CA ILE A 247 8.47 2.81 18.90
C ILE A 247 7.78 1.58 18.30
N ALA A 248 6.50 1.69 17.99
CA ALA A 248 5.81 0.75 17.13
C ALA A 248 5.86 1.28 15.69
N VAL A 249 6.41 0.48 14.78
CA VAL A 249 6.47 0.74 13.35
C VAL A 249 5.42 -0.18 12.73
N VAL A 250 4.27 0.40 12.38
CA VAL A 250 3.06 -0.37 12.08
C VAL A 250 2.62 -0.04 10.66
N HIS A 251 2.87 -0.95 9.75
CA HIS A 251 2.35 -0.80 8.40
C HIS A 251 0.83 -0.99 8.42
N GLY A 252 0.11 0.05 8.79
CA GLY A 252 -1.33 0.11 9.00
C GLY A 252 -1.82 1.55 9.17
N GLY A 253 -3.13 1.73 9.25
CA GLY A 253 -3.77 3.02 9.42
C GLY A 253 -4.64 3.12 10.68
N LEU A 254 -5.18 4.31 10.90
CA LEU A 254 -6.09 4.59 12.01
C LEU A 254 -7.52 4.18 11.65
N ASP A 255 -8.06 3.18 12.33
CA ASP A 255 -9.47 2.79 12.29
C ASP A 255 -10.00 2.57 13.71
N THR A 256 -11.19 3.09 14.00
CA THR A 256 -11.87 2.99 15.30
C THR A 256 -13.02 1.98 15.31
N ALA A 257 -13.21 1.22 14.24
CA ALA A 257 -14.14 0.09 14.17
C ALA A 257 -13.82 -0.97 15.25
N PRO A 258 -14.76 -1.81 15.69
CA PRO A 258 -14.49 -2.85 16.68
C PRO A 258 -13.30 -3.74 16.27
N TYR A 259 -12.36 -3.93 17.16
CA TYR A 259 -11.15 -4.73 16.93
C TYR A 259 -11.45 -6.20 16.61
N THR A 260 -10.74 -6.71 15.62
CA THR A 260 -10.61 -8.15 15.36
C THR A 260 -9.13 -8.51 15.17
N PRO A 261 -8.71 -9.76 15.47
CA PRO A 261 -7.31 -10.17 15.24
C PRO A 261 -6.86 -10.11 13.77
N THR A 262 -7.79 -10.03 12.84
CA THR A 262 -7.54 -9.90 11.39
C THR A 262 -7.78 -8.47 10.88
N MET A 263 -7.91 -7.50 11.78
CA MET A 263 -8.11 -6.09 11.42
C MET A 263 -6.91 -5.56 10.62
N GLU A 264 -7.18 -4.95 9.49
CA GLU A 264 -6.19 -4.40 8.57
C GLU A 264 -5.49 -3.17 9.18
N ASN A 265 -6.26 -2.20 9.64
CA ASN A 265 -5.80 -0.91 10.14
C ASN A 265 -5.97 -0.82 11.67
N ALA A 266 -5.07 -1.46 12.43
CA ALA A 266 -5.22 -1.64 13.86
C ALA A 266 -4.43 -0.64 14.75
N ASP A 267 -3.85 0.40 14.17
CA ASP A 267 -2.89 1.29 14.82
C ASP A 267 -3.51 2.07 15.98
N TRP A 268 -4.80 2.42 15.87
CA TRP A 268 -5.53 3.05 16.97
C TRP A 268 -5.57 2.15 18.23
N TYR A 269 -5.67 0.83 18.05
CA TYR A 269 -5.66 -0.14 19.15
C TYR A 269 -4.25 -0.38 19.66
N LEU A 270 -3.26 -0.39 18.80
CA LEU A 270 -1.86 -0.55 19.17
C LEU A 270 -1.36 0.64 19.98
N ALA A 271 -1.71 1.88 19.61
CA ALA A 271 -1.40 3.09 20.34
C ALA A 271 -1.96 3.08 21.79
N ALA A 272 -2.99 2.28 22.06
CA ALA A 272 -3.54 2.13 23.41
C ALA A 272 -2.73 1.19 24.32
N ILE A 273 -1.77 0.42 23.78
CA ILE A 273 -1.00 -0.57 24.57
C ILE A 273 -0.02 0.16 25.48
N PRO A 274 -0.06 -0.10 26.82
CA PRO A 274 0.91 0.46 27.74
C PRO A 274 2.34 -0.03 27.42
N GLY A 275 3.29 0.91 27.41
CA GLY A 275 4.70 0.62 27.11
C GLY A 275 5.08 0.78 25.62
N ILE A 276 4.15 1.14 24.76
CA ILE A 276 4.42 1.76 23.45
C ILE A 276 4.36 3.27 23.66
N ASP A 277 5.33 4.01 23.15
CA ASP A 277 5.49 5.43 23.37
C ASP A 277 5.28 6.27 22.11
N VAL A 278 5.59 5.73 20.93
CA VAL A 278 5.51 6.38 19.63
C VAL A 278 4.95 5.39 18.61
N VAL A 279 4.18 5.87 17.62
CA VAL A 279 3.63 5.05 16.53
C VAL A 279 4.00 5.66 15.18
N LEU A 280 4.66 4.89 14.32
CA LEU A 280 4.87 5.19 12.90
C LEU A 280 3.88 4.36 12.11
N MET A 281 3.26 4.93 11.07
CA MET A 281 2.10 4.36 10.38
C MET A 281 2.26 4.39 8.86
N GLY A 282 1.54 3.49 8.14
CA GLY A 282 1.58 3.41 6.68
C GLY A 282 0.32 2.82 6.06
N HIS A 283 0.48 2.09 4.95
CA HIS A 283 -0.52 1.24 4.31
C HIS A 283 -1.75 1.97 3.74
N SER A 284 -2.40 2.80 4.54
CA SER A 284 -3.64 3.47 4.12
C SER A 284 -3.41 4.65 3.18
N HIS A 285 -2.16 5.00 2.90
CA HIS A 285 -1.73 6.12 2.07
C HIS A 285 -2.29 7.48 2.54
N ASP A 286 -2.69 7.58 3.79
CA ASP A 286 -3.10 8.85 4.38
C ASP A 286 -1.87 9.71 4.73
N VAL A 287 -2.12 11.00 4.92
CA VAL A 287 -1.16 11.93 5.52
C VAL A 287 -1.62 12.25 6.93
N PHE A 288 -0.79 11.99 7.93
CA PHE A 288 -1.09 12.28 9.34
C PHE A 288 0.13 12.84 10.09
N PRO A 289 0.00 13.98 10.80
CA PRO A 289 -1.18 14.84 10.82
C PRO A 289 -1.38 15.60 9.52
N ASN A 290 -2.65 15.88 9.20
CA ASN A 290 -3.03 16.75 8.08
C ASN A 290 -4.16 17.71 8.47
N PRO A 291 -3.87 18.71 9.32
CA PRO A 291 -4.89 19.64 9.78
C PRO A 291 -5.38 20.61 8.69
N SER A 292 -4.63 20.73 7.60
CA SER A 292 -4.97 21.63 6.49
C SER A 292 -6.00 21.04 5.52
N ASP A 293 -6.22 19.73 5.54
CA ASP A 293 -7.25 19.09 4.74
C ASP A 293 -8.58 18.93 5.51
N PRO A 294 -9.58 19.76 5.26
CA PRO A 294 -10.88 19.67 5.93
C PRO A 294 -11.65 18.38 5.56
N LYS A 295 -11.25 17.69 4.49
CA LYS A 295 -11.86 16.44 4.02
C LYS A 295 -11.16 15.19 4.55
N SER A 296 -10.04 15.34 5.26
CA SER A 296 -9.31 14.20 5.83
C SER A 296 -10.26 13.31 6.65
N ARG A 297 -10.27 12.01 6.33
CA ARG A 297 -11.09 11.02 7.08
C ARG A 297 -10.64 10.90 8.54
N LEU A 298 -9.45 11.38 8.86
CA LEU A 298 -8.88 11.34 10.20
C LEU A 298 -9.43 12.45 11.10
N ASN A 299 -10.09 13.47 10.53
CA ASN A 299 -10.76 14.51 11.29
C ASN A 299 -11.94 13.94 12.08
N GLY A 300 -11.95 14.18 13.37
CA GLY A 300 -13.05 13.76 14.24
C GLY A 300 -13.00 12.29 14.67
N LEU A 301 -11.97 11.52 14.32
CA LEU A 301 -11.76 10.20 14.91
C LEU A 301 -11.55 10.31 16.42
N LYS A 302 -12.14 9.38 17.16
CA LYS A 302 -12.06 9.35 18.62
C LYS A 302 -10.61 9.24 19.10
N GLU A 303 -10.20 10.12 20.02
CA GLU A 303 -8.87 10.13 20.61
C GLU A 303 -7.72 10.28 19.58
N VAL A 304 -7.99 10.98 18.48
CA VAL A 304 -7.02 11.35 17.44
C VAL A 304 -6.93 12.89 17.39
N ASP A 305 -5.74 13.41 17.58
CA ASP A 305 -5.41 14.84 17.45
C ASP A 305 -4.69 15.08 16.12
N ASN A 306 -5.46 15.39 15.09
CA ASN A 306 -4.94 15.64 13.75
C ASN A 306 -4.20 16.99 13.62
N LEU A 307 -4.17 17.82 14.66
CA LEU A 307 -3.38 19.07 14.68
C LEU A 307 -1.95 18.82 15.16
N ARG A 308 -1.80 18.04 16.23
CA ARG A 308 -0.50 17.78 16.86
C ARG A 308 0.13 16.45 16.45
N GLY A 309 -0.61 15.61 15.73
CA GLY A 309 -0.18 14.27 15.35
C GLY A 309 -0.13 13.30 16.53
N PHE A 310 -1.26 13.13 17.23
CA PHE A 310 -1.36 12.19 18.35
C PHE A 310 -2.51 11.22 18.16
N ALA A 311 -2.26 9.93 18.38
CA ALA A 311 -3.26 8.89 18.47
C ALA A 311 -3.26 8.29 19.88
N ARG A 312 -4.41 8.27 20.57
CA ARG A 312 -4.53 7.74 21.94
C ARG A 312 -3.52 8.35 22.94
N GLY A 313 -3.17 9.62 22.74
CA GLY A 313 -2.19 10.32 23.57
C GLY A 313 -0.72 9.99 23.28
N LYS A 314 -0.43 9.24 22.21
CA LYS A 314 0.92 8.94 21.72
C LYS A 314 1.24 9.77 20.48
N PRO A 315 2.45 10.35 20.36
CA PRO A 315 2.88 10.95 19.11
C PRO A 315 2.89 9.90 18.00
N ALA A 316 2.33 10.27 16.84
CA ALA A 316 2.20 9.40 15.69
C ALA A 316 2.36 10.19 14.40
N VAL A 317 2.82 9.53 13.32
CA VAL A 317 2.98 10.15 12.01
C VAL A 317 2.70 9.10 10.90
N MET A 318 2.26 9.58 9.73
CA MET A 318 2.17 8.81 8.48
C MET A 318 2.54 9.74 7.32
N GLY A 319 3.61 9.42 6.63
CA GLY A 319 4.24 10.23 5.60
C GLY A 319 3.65 10.08 4.19
N GLY A 320 2.38 9.65 4.05
CA GLY A 320 1.77 9.48 2.73
C GLY A 320 2.33 8.27 1.97
N PHE A 321 2.65 8.42 0.67
CA PHE A 321 3.10 7.34 -0.20
C PHE A 321 3.95 7.86 -1.37
N TYR A 322 4.63 6.96 -2.11
CA TYR A 322 5.43 7.22 -3.33
C TYR A 322 6.51 8.31 -3.19
N GLY A 323 6.88 8.65 -1.93
CA GLY A 323 7.83 9.72 -1.66
C GLY A 323 7.24 11.12 -1.88
N HIS A 324 5.93 11.29 -1.68
CA HIS A 324 5.29 12.60 -1.66
C HIS A 324 5.73 13.44 -0.47
N ASP A 325 5.95 12.80 0.67
CA ASP A 325 6.14 13.46 1.94
C ASP A 325 7.21 12.77 2.80
N LEU A 326 7.67 13.47 3.84
CA LEU A 326 8.50 12.96 4.93
C LEU A 326 7.73 13.14 6.24
N GLY A 327 7.48 12.04 6.96
CA GLY A 327 6.98 12.09 8.32
C GLY A 327 8.05 12.56 9.31
N VAL A 328 7.70 13.44 10.24
CA VAL A 328 8.62 13.97 11.28
C VAL A 328 7.91 14.03 12.62
N ILE A 329 8.47 13.39 13.64
CA ILE A 329 8.07 13.58 15.03
C ILE A 329 9.20 14.31 15.76
N ASP A 330 8.98 15.54 16.16
CA ASP A 330 9.89 16.23 17.08
C ASP A 330 9.57 15.79 18.52
N LEU A 331 10.29 14.76 18.98
CA LEU A 331 10.11 14.16 20.29
C LEU A 331 10.92 14.91 21.33
N ALA A 332 10.25 15.74 22.13
CA ALA A 332 10.85 16.43 23.26
C ALA A 332 11.06 15.47 24.43
N LEU A 333 12.28 15.42 24.97
CA LEU A 333 12.71 14.49 25.99
C LEU A 333 13.26 15.20 27.22
N LYS A 334 12.96 14.65 28.39
CA LYS A 334 13.53 15.04 29.69
C LYS A 334 14.30 13.89 30.28
N TYR A 335 15.52 14.17 30.75
CA TYR A 335 16.34 13.22 31.48
C TYR A 335 16.45 13.66 32.94
N THR A 336 15.93 12.84 33.87
CA THR A 336 15.88 13.13 35.28
C THR A 336 16.07 11.83 36.07
N ASN A 337 16.92 11.84 37.10
CA ASN A 337 17.19 10.68 37.95
C ASN A 337 17.59 9.42 37.18
N GLY A 338 18.40 9.57 36.12
CA GLY A 338 18.88 8.45 35.31
C GLY A 338 17.85 7.87 34.35
N LYS A 339 16.72 8.56 34.12
CA LYS A 339 15.62 8.07 33.25
C LYS A 339 15.19 9.12 32.24
N TRP A 340 14.87 8.64 31.04
CA TRP A 340 14.23 9.42 30.01
C TRP A 340 12.71 9.43 30.18
N ALA A 341 12.09 10.54 29.83
CA ALA A 341 10.65 10.70 29.76
C ALA A 341 10.28 11.63 28.61
N ILE A 342 9.19 11.32 27.90
CA ILE A 342 8.65 12.17 26.84
C ILE A 342 7.94 13.37 27.47
N ASP A 343 8.27 14.57 27.01
CA ASP A 343 7.55 15.80 27.30
C ASP A 343 6.45 16.00 26.25
N ALA A 344 5.30 15.36 26.46
CA ALA A 344 4.19 15.40 25.52
C ALA A 344 3.65 16.81 25.23
N ALA A 345 3.86 17.78 26.14
CA ALA A 345 3.43 19.16 25.93
C ALA A 345 4.25 19.88 24.85
N ASN A 346 5.53 19.51 24.72
CA ASN A 346 6.47 20.08 23.76
C ASN A 346 6.79 19.14 22.58
N THR A 347 6.17 17.98 22.53
CA THR A 347 6.24 17.02 21.40
C THR A 347 5.16 17.34 20.38
N HIS A 348 5.51 17.24 19.09
CA HIS A 348 4.54 17.33 17.99
C HIS A 348 5.02 16.52 16.80
N SER A 349 4.08 16.16 15.93
CA SER A 349 4.35 15.55 14.65
C SER A 349 3.95 16.49 13.51
N GLU A 350 4.65 16.40 12.39
CA GLU A 350 4.33 17.11 11.16
C GLU A 350 4.65 16.23 9.95
N VAL A 351 4.05 16.56 8.82
CA VAL A 351 4.39 15.95 7.54
C VAL A 351 4.94 17.04 6.63
N ARG A 352 6.11 16.78 6.05
CA ARG A 352 6.83 17.71 5.16
C ARG A 352 6.66 17.29 3.72
N PRO A 353 5.84 18.00 2.90
CA PRO A 353 5.65 17.65 1.51
C PRO A 353 6.90 17.96 0.68
N THR A 354 7.22 17.07 -0.26
CA THR A 354 8.26 17.30 -1.27
C THR A 354 7.86 18.42 -2.23
N CYS A 355 6.55 18.60 -2.47
CA CYS A 355 5.99 19.66 -3.29
C CYS A 355 4.97 20.50 -2.50
N LYS A 356 5.25 21.76 -2.25
CA LYS A 356 4.31 22.71 -1.60
C LYS A 356 3.21 23.23 -2.53
N SER A 357 3.37 23.05 -3.84
CA SER A 357 2.39 23.27 -4.89
C SER A 357 2.88 22.58 -6.15
N LYS A 358 2.01 22.47 -7.19
CA LYS A 358 2.34 21.79 -8.46
C LYS A 358 3.70 22.16 -9.05
N ASP A 359 4.16 23.41 -8.87
CA ASP A 359 5.41 23.91 -9.47
C ASP A 359 6.50 24.22 -8.44
N ARG A 360 6.32 23.90 -7.17
CA ARG A 360 7.27 24.21 -6.08
C ARG A 360 7.66 22.98 -5.29
N CYS A 361 8.43 22.12 -5.94
CA CYS A 361 8.99 20.93 -5.33
C CYS A 361 10.44 21.18 -4.88
N VAL A 362 10.89 20.44 -3.86
CA VAL A 362 12.31 20.43 -3.48
C VAL A 362 13.15 19.80 -4.60
N ALA A 363 14.39 20.23 -4.76
CA ALA A 363 15.29 19.60 -5.71
C ALA A 363 15.60 18.15 -5.30
N PRO A 364 15.68 17.21 -6.25
CA PRO A 364 16.08 15.83 -5.94
C PRO A 364 17.55 15.76 -5.52
N ASP A 365 17.89 14.78 -4.68
CA ASP A 365 19.27 14.48 -4.35
C ASP A 365 19.96 13.74 -5.52
N PRO A 366 20.96 14.34 -6.17
CA PRO A 366 21.58 13.76 -7.34
C PRO A 366 22.36 12.47 -7.06
N ARG A 367 22.69 12.18 -5.79
CA ARG A 367 23.37 10.93 -5.40
C ARG A 367 22.47 9.72 -5.69
N ILE A 368 21.17 9.87 -5.49
CA ILE A 368 20.18 8.80 -5.70
C ILE A 368 20.15 8.41 -7.19
N ALA A 369 19.85 9.35 -8.07
CA ALA A 369 19.79 9.11 -9.51
C ALA A 369 21.10 8.50 -10.05
N LYS A 370 22.27 9.00 -9.60
CA LYS A 370 23.58 8.45 -9.97
C LYS A 370 23.73 6.98 -9.56
N THR A 371 23.26 6.62 -8.37
CA THR A 371 23.40 5.27 -7.79
C THR A 371 22.60 4.23 -8.57
N ILE A 372 21.42 4.60 -9.08
CA ILE A 372 20.54 3.66 -9.79
C ILE A 372 20.62 3.78 -11.33
N ALA A 373 21.41 4.71 -11.88
CA ALA A 373 21.44 5.01 -13.31
C ALA A 373 21.53 3.78 -14.24
N PRO A 374 22.36 2.75 -13.96
CA PRO A 374 22.42 1.57 -14.83
C PRO A 374 21.11 0.76 -14.86
N VAL A 375 20.47 0.55 -13.71
CA VAL A 375 19.20 -0.21 -13.63
C VAL A 375 18.05 0.64 -14.14
N GLN A 376 18.05 1.94 -13.93
CA GLN A 376 17.08 2.89 -14.51
C GLN A 376 17.09 2.80 -16.03
N ALA A 377 18.26 2.90 -16.67
CA ALA A 377 18.40 2.80 -18.12
C ALA A 377 17.94 1.42 -18.65
N ALA A 378 18.26 0.34 -17.93
CA ALA A 378 17.84 -1.00 -18.30
C ALA A 378 16.31 -1.17 -18.18
N THR A 379 15.70 -0.61 -17.14
CA THR A 379 14.24 -0.61 -16.95
C THR A 379 13.52 0.16 -18.04
N ILE A 380 14.00 1.36 -18.39
CA ILE A 380 13.43 2.16 -19.49
C ILE A 380 13.48 1.37 -20.81
N LYS A 381 14.60 0.72 -21.10
CA LYS A 381 14.70 -0.14 -22.29
C LYS A 381 13.72 -1.34 -22.24
N TYR A 382 13.59 -1.96 -21.07
CA TYR A 382 12.69 -3.10 -20.88
C TYR A 382 11.22 -2.70 -21.11
N VAL A 383 10.75 -1.63 -20.50
CA VAL A 383 9.36 -1.21 -20.64
C VAL A 383 8.99 -0.74 -22.05
N GLN A 384 9.98 -0.34 -22.85
CA GLN A 384 9.81 0.02 -24.25
C GLN A 384 9.80 -1.18 -25.21
N THR A 385 10.03 -2.42 -24.71
CA THR A 385 10.02 -3.62 -25.57
C THR A 385 8.67 -3.75 -26.27
N PRO A 386 8.62 -3.73 -27.63
CA PRO A 386 7.37 -3.84 -28.36
C PRO A 386 6.72 -5.20 -28.16
N ILE A 387 5.38 -5.21 -28.01
CA ILE A 387 4.58 -6.43 -27.88
C ILE A 387 3.52 -6.57 -28.97
N GLY A 388 3.14 -5.48 -29.63
CA GLY A 388 2.14 -5.45 -30.72
C GLY A 388 1.68 -4.02 -31.01
N GLN A 389 0.44 -3.87 -31.46
CA GLN A 389 -0.18 -2.57 -31.75
C GLN A 389 -1.70 -2.62 -31.53
N THR A 390 -2.35 -1.45 -31.47
CA THR A 390 -3.81 -1.30 -31.43
C THR A 390 -4.29 -0.28 -32.47
N ASP A 391 -5.44 -0.50 -33.08
CA ASP A 391 -6.08 0.47 -33.98
C ASP A 391 -7.09 1.38 -33.30
N PHE A 392 -7.32 1.22 -32.00
CA PHE A 392 -8.22 2.01 -31.19
C PHE A 392 -7.56 2.49 -29.90
N ARG A 393 -8.18 3.48 -29.24
CA ARG A 393 -7.75 3.97 -27.94
C ARG A 393 -8.16 2.99 -26.84
N ILE A 394 -7.20 2.58 -26.01
CA ILE A 394 -7.45 1.78 -24.81
C ILE A 394 -7.41 2.74 -23.62
N SER A 395 -8.55 2.91 -22.91
CA SER A 395 -8.68 3.96 -21.91
C SER A 395 -9.57 3.54 -20.76
N THR A 396 -9.29 4.13 -19.58
CA THR A 396 -10.11 4.03 -18.37
C THR A 396 -10.94 5.30 -18.13
N TYR A 397 -10.78 6.33 -18.93
CA TYR A 397 -11.66 7.50 -18.83
C TYR A 397 -13.12 7.07 -18.98
N PHE A 398 -13.95 7.54 -18.04
CA PHE A 398 -15.40 7.25 -18.00
C PHE A 398 -15.77 5.77 -17.81
N SER A 399 -14.83 4.91 -17.40
CA SER A 399 -15.08 3.48 -17.13
C SER A 399 -16.14 3.23 -16.05
N ALA A 400 -16.39 4.22 -15.20
CA ALA A 400 -17.44 4.18 -14.18
C ALA A 400 -18.87 4.34 -14.72
N ILE A 401 -19.04 4.79 -15.95
CA ILE A 401 -20.36 5.13 -16.51
C ILE A 401 -20.64 4.50 -17.87
N GLY A 402 -19.76 3.66 -18.35
CA GLY A 402 -19.91 2.94 -19.63
C GLY A 402 -18.80 1.92 -19.84
N ASP A 403 -18.79 1.33 -21.01
CA ASP A 403 -17.81 0.31 -21.35
C ASP A 403 -16.38 0.85 -21.33
N SER A 404 -15.51 0.12 -20.68
CA SER A 404 -14.07 0.39 -20.62
C SER A 404 -13.34 -0.50 -21.62
N THR A 405 -12.70 0.12 -22.61
CA THR A 405 -11.82 -0.61 -23.54
C THR A 405 -10.64 -1.26 -22.81
N ALA A 406 -10.19 -0.68 -21.71
CA ALA A 406 -9.17 -1.26 -20.84
C ALA A 406 -9.65 -2.56 -20.18
N ALA A 407 -10.81 -2.54 -19.52
CA ALA A 407 -11.40 -3.73 -18.91
C ALA A 407 -11.71 -4.82 -19.95
N ALA A 408 -12.16 -4.43 -21.16
CA ALA A 408 -12.43 -5.37 -22.23
C ALA A 408 -11.17 -6.11 -22.70
N VAL A 409 -10.05 -5.40 -22.88
CA VAL A 409 -8.76 -6.01 -23.24
C VAL A 409 -8.25 -6.94 -22.14
N ILE A 410 -8.32 -6.54 -20.89
CA ILE A 410 -7.89 -7.37 -19.75
C ILE A 410 -8.75 -8.65 -19.69
N ASN A 411 -10.06 -8.53 -19.74
CA ASN A 411 -10.98 -9.69 -19.69
C ASN A 411 -10.73 -10.66 -20.83
N ALA A 412 -10.55 -10.16 -22.07
CA ALA A 412 -10.26 -11.01 -23.22
C ALA A 412 -8.91 -11.74 -23.10
N ALA A 413 -7.89 -11.05 -22.57
CA ALA A 413 -6.58 -11.64 -22.32
C ALA A 413 -6.65 -12.74 -21.25
N GLN A 414 -7.34 -12.50 -20.14
CA GLN A 414 -7.55 -13.46 -19.07
C GLN A 414 -8.28 -14.72 -19.57
N ILE A 415 -9.37 -14.58 -20.33
CA ILE A 415 -10.08 -15.72 -20.90
C ILE A 415 -9.18 -16.50 -21.87
N ALA A 416 -8.44 -15.82 -22.73
CA ALA A 416 -7.55 -16.47 -23.69
C ALA A 416 -6.45 -17.27 -22.99
N TYR A 417 -5.81 -16.67 -21.99
CA TYR A 417 -4.79 -17.31 -21.19
C TYR A 417 -5.34 -18.54 -20.43
N ALA A 418 -6.45 -18.38 -19.73
CA ALA A 418 -7.06 -19.48 -18.98
C ALA A 418 -7.48 -20.64 -19.92
N LYS A 419 -8.04 -20.36 -21.09
CA LYS A 419 -8.38 -21.40 -22.07
C LYS A 419 -7.16 -22.18 -22.57
N GLN A 420 -6.05 -21.50 -22.75
CA GLN A 420 -4.82 -22.13 -23.22
C GLN A 420 -4.19 -23.03 -22.16
N HIS A 421 -4.19 -22.62 -20.89
CA HIS A 421 -3.39 -23.28 -19.85
C HIS A 421 -4.20 -24.09 -18.84
N LEU A 422 -5.40 -23.60 -18.44
CA LEU A 422 -6.24 -24.31 -17.45
C LEU A 422 -6.65 -25.68 -17.97
N PHE A 423 -7.09 -25.76 -19.25
CA PHE A 423 -7.62 -27.02 -19.79
C PHE A 423 -6.57 -28.09 -20.09
N ASP A 424 -5.29 -27.72 -20.06
CA ASP A 424 -4.20 -28.71 -20.11
C ASP A 424 -3.98 -29.35 -18.73
N ALA A 425 -4.13 -28.56 -17.66
CA ALA A 425 -4.06 -29.03 -16.27
C ALA A 425 -5.38 -29.72 -15.82
N HIS A 426 -6.53 -29.22 -16.28
CA HIS A 426 -7.88 -29.63 -15.86
C HIS A 426 -8.80 -29.87 -17.06
N PRO A 427 -8.59 -30.93 -17.86
CA PRO A 427 -9.38 -31.21 -19.06
C PRO A 427 -10.88 -31.46 -18.79
N GLU A 428 -11.22 -31.90 -17.56
CA GLU A 428 -12.60 -32.14 -17.11
C GLU A 428 -13.45 -30.87 -17.02
N LEU A 429 -12.80 -29.69 -16.98
CA LEU A 429 -13.49 -28.39 -16.88
C LEU A 429 -13.90 -27.80 -18.23
N ARG A 430 -13.49 -28.37 -19.36
CA ARG A 430 -13.72 -27.83 -20.72
C ARG A 430 -15.21 -27.63 -21.09
N GLY A 431 -16.12 -28.29 -20.38
CA GLY A 431 -17.56 -28.14 -20.63
C GLY A 431 -18.22 -26.99 -19.89
N LEU A 432 -17.53 -26.33 -18.98
CA LEU A 432 -18.08 -25.22 -18.19
C LEU A 432 -17.90 -23.90 -18.95
N PRO A 433 -18.93 -23.01 -18.93
CA PRO A 433 -18.79 -21.66 -19.48
C PRO A 433 -17.77 -20.85 -18.67
N MET A 434 -17.04 -19.98 -19.36
CA MET A 434 -16.00 -19.15 -18.77
C MET A 434 -16.40 -17.68 -18.83
N LEU A 435 -16.36 -17.02 -17.68
CA LEU A 435 -16.45 -15.58 -17.52
C LEU A 435 -15.09 -15.05 -17.06
N SER A 436 -14.88 -13.77 -17.20
CA SER A 436 -13.72 -13.07 -16.65
C SER A 436 -14.17 -11.83 -15.93
N ALA A 437 -13.54 -11.53 -14.80
CA ALA A 437 -13.79 -10.36 -13.98
C ALA A 437 -12.53 -9.47 -13.94
N ALA A 438 -12.66 -8.23 -14.37
CA ALA A 438 -11.60 -7.24 -14.32
C ALA A 438 -12.14 -5.86 -13.98
N SER A 439 -11.36 -5.09 -13.24
CA SER A 439 -11.62 -3.67 -12.95
C SER A 439 -10.65 -2.78 -13.72
N ALA A 440 -11.02 -1.51 -13.88
CA ALA A 440 -10.10 -0.46 -14.26
C ALA A 440 -9.35 0.02 -13.01
N PHE A 441 -8.02 -0.08 -12.99
CA PHE A 441 -7.23 0.29 -11.81
C PHE A 441 -7.04 1.79 -11.66
N LYS A 442 -6.72 2.48 -12.75
CA LYS A 442 -6.52 3.94 -12.80
C LYS A 442 -7.80 4.61 -13.29
N THR A 443 -8.53 5.27 -12.42
CA THR A 443 -9.85 5.86 -12.73
C THR A 443 -10.04 7.28 -12.17
N GLY A 444 -8.93 7.95 -11.86
CA GLY A 444 -8.93 9.29 -11.26
C GLY A 444 -9.00 9.30 -9.74
N PHE A 445 -8.88 8.15 -9.08
CA PHE A 445 -8.91 8.08 -7.62
C PHE A 445 -7.71 8.77 -6.97
N ALA A 446 -6.51 8.63 -7.56
CA ALA A 446 -5.29 9.30 -7.11
C ALA A 446 -5.07 10.68 -7.75
N GLY A 447 -6.06 11.20 -8.50
CA GLY A 447 -6.02 12.55 -9.07
C GLY A 447 -6.28 12.60 -10.59
N PRO A 448 -6.18 13.80 -11.19
CA PRO A 448 -6.59 14.03 -12.58
C PRO A 448 -5.71 13.31 -13.63
N ASP A 449 -4.52 12.89 -13.26
CA ASP A 449 -3.58 12.17 -14.13
C ASP A 449 -3.60 10.65 -13.90
N ASP A 450 -4.44 10.17 -12.97
CA ASP A 450 -4.60 8.76 -12.63
C ASP A 450 -5.58 8.05 -13.58
N TYR A 451 -5.19 7.97 -14.85
CA TYR A 451 -5.95 7.26 -15.88
C TYR A 451 -5.01 6.51 -16.83
N THR A 452 -5.41 5.34 -17.28
CA THR A 452 -4.80 4.67 -18.44
C THR A 452 -5.33 5.32 -19.71
N ASP A 453 -4.43 5.77 -20.59
CA ASP A 453 -4.78 6.41 -21.86
C ASP A 453 -3.78 6.07 -22.96
N ILE A 454 -4.00 4.96 -23.62
CA ILE A 454 -3.13 4.41 -24.69
C ILE A 454 -3.76 4.74 -26.04
N PRO A 455 -3.17 5.66 -26.83
CA PRO A 455 -3.69 5.99 -28.17
C PRO A 455 -3.49 4.84 -29.17
N PRO A 456 -4.19 4.85 -30.31
CA PRO A 456 -3.88 3.93 -31.41
C PRO A 456 -2.40 3.99 -31.80
N GLY A 457 -1.80 2.81 -32.03
CA GLY A 457 -0.39 2.69 -32.39
C GLY A 457 0.32 1.52 -31.72
N PRO A 458 1.67 1.56 -31.61
CA PRO A 458 2.46 0.50 -31.01
C PRO A 458 2.17 0.30 -29.52
N LEU A 459 2.10 -0.96 -29.09
CA LEU A 459 2.03 -1.39 -27.72
C LEU A 459 3.37 -1.97 -27.25
N SER A 460 3.73 -1.71 -26.01
CA SER A 460 4.94 -2.22 -25.38
C SER A 460 4.65 -2.79 -23.98
N ILE A 461 5.66 -3.31 -23.31
CA ILE A 461 5.54 -3.81 -21.94
C ILE A 461 4.90 -2.75 -21.00
N ARG A 462 5.28 -1.48 -21.14
CA ARG A 462 4.67 -0.39 -20.36
C ARG A 462 3.18 -0.23 -20.61
N SER A 463 2.72 -0.49 -21.84
CA SER A 463 1.28 -0.44 -22.11
C SER A 463 0.50 -1.50 -21.35
N ALA A 464 1.08 -2.69 -21.19
CA ALA A 464 0.49 -3.74 -20.36
C ALA A 464 0.57 -3.41 -18.87
N ALA A 465 1.66 -2.78 -18.42
CA ALA A 465 1.82 -2.34 -17.04
C ALA A 465 0.85 -1.19 -16.68
N ASP A 466 0.62 -0.27 -17.61
CA ASP A 466 -0.37 0.80 -17.44
C ASP A 466 -1.82 0.25 -17.39
N LEU A 467 -2.10 -0.81 -18.15
CA LEU A 467 -3.39 -1.49 -18.12
C LEU A 467 -3.60 -2.30 -16.84
N TYR A 468 -2.55 -2.99 -16.37
CA TYR A 468 -2.60 -3.88 -15.21
C TYR A 468 -1.44 -3.56 -14.27
N THR A 469 -1.71 -2.70 -13.31
CA THR A 469 -0.68 -2.06 -12.45
C THR A 469 -0.02 -3.04 -11.48
N TYR A 470 -0.81 -3.98 -10.92
CA TYR A 470 -0.32 -4.89 -9.88
C TYR A 470 0.21 -6.21 -10.47
N PRO A 471 1.25 -6.83 -9.87
CA PRO A 471 1.79 -8.14 -10.29
C PRO A 471 0.94 -9.31 -9.78
N ASN A 472 -0.38 -9.16 -9.78
CA ASN A 472 -1.29 -10.21 -9.35
C ASN A 472 -1.22 -11.41 -10.29
N THR A 473 -1.21 -12.63 -9.73
CA THR A 473 -1.28 -13.86 -10.52
C THR A 473 -2.70 -14.14 -11.01
N LEU A 474 -2.79 -14.65 -12.24
CA LEU A 474 -4.07 -15.02 -12.81
C LEU A 474 -4.64 -16.23 -12.07
N THR A 475 -5.90 -16.14 -11.67
CA THR A 475 -6.56 -17.17 -10.87
C THR A 475 -7.94 -17.48 -11.43
N VAL A 476 -8.36 -18.74 -11.38
CA VAL A 476 -9.69 -19.19 -11.79
C VAL A 476 -10.45 -19.72 -10.59
N VAL A 477 -11.62 -19.15 -10.35
CA VAL A 477 -12.55 -19.62 -9.32
C VAL A 477 -13.75 -20.32 -9.98
N LYS A 478 -14.35 -21.27 -9.26
CA LYS A 478 -15.57 -21.94 -9.70
C LYS A 478 -16.76 -21.44 -8.89
N LEU A 479 -17.73 -20.84 -9.56
CA LEU A 479 -18.95 -20.28 -8.95
C LEU A 479 -20.19 -20.83 -9.64
N ASP A 480 -21.31 -20.82 -8.90
CA ASP A 480 -22.63 -20.96 -9.53
C ASP A 480 -23.18 -19.59 -9.95
N GLY A 481 -24.32 -19.58 -10.67
CA GLY A 481 -24.95 -18.35 -11.12
C GLY A 481 -25.38 -17.43 -9.97
N ALA A 482 -25.71 -17.98 -8.79
CA ALA A 482 -25.99 -17.18 -7.61
C ALA A 482 -24.73 -16.44 -7.12
N GLY A 483 -23.57 -17.10 -7.12
CA GLY A 483 -22.29 -16.50 -6.80
C GLY A 483 -21.88 -15.42 -7.82
N VAL A 484 -22.11 -15.66 -9.10
CA VAL A 484 -21.90 -14.64 -10.17
C VAL A 484 -22.75 -13.41 -9.92
N LYS A 485 -24.05 -13.59 -9.57
CA LYS A 485 -24.91 -12.46 -9.25
C LYS A 485 -24.44 -11.73 -7.99
N ALA A 486 -24.04 -12.44 -6.94
CA ALA A 486 -23.54 -11.83 -5.71
C ALA A 486 -22.25 -11.01 -5.95
N TRP A 487 -21.38 -11.46 -6.86
CA TRP A 487 -20.21 -10.69 -7.30
C TRP A 487 -20.61 -9.37 -7.94
N LEU A 488 -21.55 -9.40 -8.88
CA LEU A 488 -22.04 -8.21 -9.58
C LEU A 488 -22.73 -7.23 -8.63
N GLU A 489 -23.53 -7.73 -7.68
CA GLU A 489 -24.17 -6.90 -6.65
C GLU A 489 -23.11 -6.19 -5.79
N LYS A 490 -22.03 -6.90 -5.43
CA LYS A 490 -20.91 -6.30 -4.69
C LYS A 490 -20.19 -5.22 -5.51
N SER A 491 -19.90 -5.48 -6.78
CA SER A 491 -19.34 -4.47 -7.69
C SER A 491 -20.23 -3.23 -7.79
N ALA A 492 -21.55 -3.40 -7.82
CA ALA A 492 -22.51 -2.30 -7.93
C ALA A 492 -22.60 -1.41 -6.66
N GLU A 493 -21.95 -1.78 -5.54
CA GLU A 493 -21.78 -0.89 -4.38
C GLU A 493 -20.94 0.36 -4.70
N TYR A 494 -20.19 0.34 -5.82
CA TYR A 494 -19.45 1.49 -6.35
C TYR A 494 -20.33 2.70 -6.62
N PHE A 495 -21.63 2.50 -6.80
CA PHE A 495 -22.59 3.57 -7.06
C PHE A 495 -23.39 3.90 -5.81
N ASN A 496 -23.82 5.15 -5.68
CA ASN A 496 -24.83 5.54 -4.70
C ASN A 496 -26.23 5.11 -5.17
N ARG A 497 -27.12 4.89 -4.23
CA ARG A 497 -28.54 4.80 -4.55
C ARG A 497 -29.06 6.18 -4.96
N ILE A 498 -29.81 6.23 -6.08
CA ILE A 498 -30.39 7.46 -6.61
C ILE A 498 -31.86 7.53 -6.21
N ASP A 499 -32.22 8.65 -5.59
CA ASP A 499 -33.62 9.02 -5.38
C ASP A 499 -34.11 9.84 -6.58
N PRO A 500 -35.06 9.32 -7.40
CA PRO A 500 -35.54 10.03 -8.58
C PRO A 500 -36.28 11.33 -8.22
N ASP A 501 -36.81 11.44 -7.01
CA ASP A 501 -37.57 12.60 -6.56
C ASP A 501 -36.73 13.66 -5.85
N ALA A 502 -35.46 13.41 -5.60
CA ALA A 502 -34.55 14.37 -4.99
C ALA A 502 -34.50 15.70 -5.79
N THR A 503 -34.52 16.82 -5.08
CA THR A 503 -34.46 18.17 -5.67
C THR A 503 -33.05 18.76 -5.67
N GLN A 504 -32.11 18.13 -4.97
CA GLN A 504 -30.69 18.50 -4.92
C GLN A 504 -29.86 17.52 -5.74
N SER A 505 -28.76 18.02 -6.32
CA SER A 505 -27.80 17.17 -7.03
C SER A 505 -27.31 15.99 -6.18
N GLN A 506 -27.22 14.82 -6.78
CA GLN A 506 -26.81 13.60 -6.13
C GLN A 506 -25.48 13.12 -6.70
N LEU A 507 -24.59 12.62 -5.82
CA LEU A 507 -23.35 11.99 -6.25
C LEU A 507 -23.66 10.61 -6.82
N LEU A 508 -23.17 10.34 -8.03
CA LEU A 508 -23.32 9.04 -8.70
C LEU A 508 -22.44 7.97 -8.01
N LEU A 509 -21.18 8.31 -7.73
CA LEU A 509 -20.18 7.37 -7.24
C LEU A 509 -20.10 7.38 -5.71
N ASN A 510 -20.00 6.20 -5.12
CA ASN A 510 -19.77 5.98 -3.71
C ASN A 510 -18.26 6.08 -3.40
N ARG A 511 -17.83 7.24 -2.92
CA ARG A 511 -16.40 7.51 -2.62
C ARG A 511 -15.80 6.63 -1.50
N LYS A 512 -16.63 5.88 -0.77
CA LYS A 512 -16.16 4.92 0.25
C LYS A 512 -15.80 3.55 -0.35
N PHE A 513 -16.19 3.30 -1.59
CA PHE A 513 -15.93 2.07 -2.31
C PHE A 513 -14.79 2.34 -3.30
N ALA A 514 -13.69 1.63 -3.16
CA ALA A 514 -12.54 1.80 -4.04
C ALA A 514 -12.88 1.42 -5.48
N SER A 515 -12.50 2.26 -6.44
CA SER A 515 -12.85 2.08 -7.85
C SER A 515 -12.33 0.77 -8.45
N TYR A 516 -11.18 0.29 -8.00
CA TYR A 516 -10.61 -1.01 -8.40
C TYR A 516 -11.41 -2.23 -7.89
N ASN A 517 -12.46 -2.01 -7.10
CA ASN A 517 -13.44 -3.04 -6.73
C ASN A 517 -14.68 -3.01 -7.63
N PHE A 518 -14.78 -2.11 -8.61
CA PHE A 518 -15.82 -2.17 -9.64
C PHE A 518 -15.38 -3.14 -10.75
N ASP A 519 -15.55 -4.44 -10.50
CA ASP A 519 -15.29 -5.48 -11.48
C ASP A 519 -16.39 -5.51 -12.54
N VAL A 520 -15.97 -5.50 -13.80
CA VAL A 520 -16.83 -5.77 -14.97
C VAL A 520 -16.67 -7.24 -15.34
N LEU A 521 -17.74 -8.01 -15.25
CA LEU A 521 -17.74 -9.40 -15.70
C LEU A 521 -18.09 -9.45 -17.19
N MET A 522 -17.30 -10.23 -17.94
CA MET A 522 -17.49 -10.46 -19.35
C MET A 522 -17.40 -11.95 -19.66
N GLY A 523 -18.27 -12.43 -20.57
CA GLY A 523 -18.14 -13.73 -21.21
C GLY A 523 -17.50 -13.61 -22.58
N GLU A 524 -17.41 -14.72 -23.30
CA GLU A 524 -17.08 -14.69 -24.73
C GLU A 524 -18.24 -14.08 -25.50
N PRO A 525 -17.99 -13.41 -26.66
CA PRO A 525 -19.04 -12.74 -27.44
C PRO A 525 -20.24 -13.64 -27.78
N GLN A 526 -19.99 -14.94 -28.10
CA GLN A 526 -21.04 -15.90 -28.44
C GLN A 526 -21.90 -16.30 -27.21
N ASP A 527 -21.49 -16.04 -25.99
CA ASP A 527 -22.25 -16.37 -24.79
C ASP A 527 -23.33 -15.32 -24.50
N GLY A 528 -23.23 -14.12 -25.03
CA GLY A 528 -24.20 -13.05 -24.86
C GLY A 528 -24.46 -12.76 -23.35
N PHE A 529 -23.40 -12.77 -22.56
CA PHE A 529 -23.49 -12.45 -21.13
C PHE A 529 -23.77 -10.96 -20.97
N HIS A 530 -24.85 -10.64 -20.25
CA HIS A 530 -25.29 -9.27 -20.07
C HIS A 530 -26.04 -9.09 -18.76
N TYR A 531 -25.93 -7.87 -18.16
CA TYR A 531 -26.68 -7.47 -16.97
C TYR A 531 -26.94 -5.96 -16.94
N ASP A 532 -28.03 -5.54 -16.29
CA ASP A 532 -28.36 -4.16 -16.09
C ASP A 532 -28.19 -3.78 -14.60
N ILE A 533 -27.77 -2.52 -14.34
CA ILE A 533 -27.60 -1.97 -12.99
C ILE A 533 -28.69 -0.93 -12.73
N ASP A 534 -29.59 -1.22 -11.78
CA ASP A 534 -30.69 -0.35 -11.35
C ASP A 534 -30.28 0.46 -10.12
N LEU A 535 -29.92 1.71 -10.30
CA LEU A 535 -29.49 2.61 -9.23
C LEU A 535 -30.62 3.13 -8.33
N GLY A 536 -31.89 2.94 -8.72
CA GLY A 536 -33.02 3.22 -7.85
C GLY A 536 -33.19 2.21 -6.71
N LYS A 537 -32.60 1.03 -6.86
CA LYS A 537 -32.70 -0.07 -5.89
C LYS A 537 -31.62 0.01 -4.80
N PRO A 538 -31.87 -0.57 -3.62
CA PRO A 538 -30.85 -0.72 -2.59
C PRO A 538 -29.73 -1.67 -3.05
N VAL A 539 -28.59 -1.65 -2.37
CA VAL A 539 -27.53 -2.66 -2.52
C VAL A 539 -28.09 -4.07 -2.41
N GLU A 540 -27.44 -5.06 -3.03
CA GLU A 540 -27.87 -6.46 -3.14
C GLU A 540 -29.16 -6.70 -3.95
N GLN A 541 -29.73 -5.66 -4.60
CA GLN A 541 -30.93 -5.77 -5.45
C GLN A 541 -30.77 -5.00 -6.78
N ARG A 542 -29.56 -4.53 -7.10
CA ARG A 542 -29.29 -3.65 -8.25
C ARG A 542 -29.14 -4.38 -9.56
N ILE A 543 -28.67 -5.63 -9.51
CA ILE A 543 -28.44 -6.42 -10.71
C ILE A 543 -29.76 -7.01 -11.19
N VAL A 544 -30.19 -6.53 -12.39
CA VAL A 544 -31.41 -6.96 -13.06
C VAL A 544 -31.05 -7.40 -14.48
N ASP A 545 -31.97 -8.05 -15.16
CA ASP A 545 -31.81 -8.54 -16.54
C ASP A 545 -30.50 -9.29 -16.78
N LEU A 546 -30.06 -10.07 -15.77
CA LEU A 546 -28.87 -10.90 -15.86
C LEU A 546 -29.12 -12.09 -16.78
N VAL A 547 -28.47 -12.07 -17.93
CA VAL A 547 -28.72 -13.00 -19.05
C VAL A 547 -27.44 -13.73 -19.46
N PHE A 548 -27.58 -15.01 -19.77
CA PHE A 548 -26.55 -15.84 -20.37
C PHE A 548 -27.16 -16.69 -21.50
N ARG A 549 -26.55 -16.63 -22.68
CA ARG A 549 -27.02 -17.34 -23.91
C ARG A 549 -28.50 -17.08 -24.22
N GLY A 550 -28.91 -15.81 -24.07
CA GLY A 550 -30.28 -15.36 -24.35
C GLY A 550 -31.35 -15.81 -23.37
N LYS A 551 -30.96 -16.31 -22.20
CA LYS A 551 -31.87 -16.71 -21.10
C LYS A 551 -31.47 -16.05 -19.80
N PRO A 552 -32.42 -15.83 -18.84
CA PRO A 552 -32.07 -15.46 -17.50
C PRO A 552 -31.03 -16.42 -16.92
N LEU A 553 -30.02 -15.89 -16.23
CA LEU A 553 -28.96 -16.70 -15.64
C LEU A 553 -29.58 -17.68 -14.62
N ASP A 554 -29.31 -18.97 -14.82
CA ASP A 554 -29.71 -20.01 -13.86
C ASP A 554 -28.82 -19.90 -12.61
N PRO A 555 -29.38 -19.68 -11.40
CA PRO A 555 -28.63 -19.59 -10.16
C PRO A 555 -27.76 -20.82 -9.85
N GLN A 556 -28.09 -21.98 -10.39
CA GLN A 556 -27.37 -23.25 -10.15
C GLN A 556 -26.34 -23.58 -11.23
N GLN A 557 -26.36 -22.87 -12.36
CA GLN A 557 -25.40 -23.10 -13.44
C GLN A 557 -23.98 -22.80 -12.96
N GLN A 558 -23.06 -23.75 -13.23
CA GLN A 558 -21.66 -23.58 -12.85
C GLN A 558 -20.89 -22.80 -13.91
N PHE A 559 -20.02 -21.91 -13.44
CA PHE A 559 -19.14 -21.06 -14.24
C PHE A 559 -17.69 -21.16 -13.74
N LEU A 560 -16.77 -21.02 -14.67
CA LEU A 560 -15.38 -20.68 -14.40
C LEU A 560 -15.26 -19.15 -14.47
N VAL A 561 -14.79 -18.50 -13.42
CA VAL A 561 -14.55 -17.04 -13.44
C VAL A 561 -13.05 -16.78 -13.31
N VAL A 562 -12.48 -16.23 -14.38
CA VAL A 562 -11.06 -15.84 -14.41
C VAL A 562 -10.93 -14.47 -13.75
N THR A 563 -9.99 -14.34 -12.83
CA THR A 563 -9.74 -13.12 -12.08
C THR A 563 -8.27 -13.07 -11.65
N ASN A 564 -7.96 -12.41 -10.56
CA ASN A 564 -6.64 -12.39 -9.95
C ASN A 564 -6.65 -13.02 -8.53
N ASN A 565 -5.47 -13.36 -8.02
CA ASN A 565 -5.32 -13.94 -6.68
C ASN A 565 -5.91 -13.03 -5.60
N TYR A 566 -5.64 -11.72 -5.64
CA TYR A 566 -6.20 -10.77 -4.66
C TYR A 566 -7.72 -10.89 -4.54
N ARG A 567 -8.44 -10.92 -5.68
CA ARG A 567 -9.89 -11.04 -5.70
C ARG A 567 -10.35 -12.44 -5.26
N ALA A 568 -9.72 -13.49 -5.77
CA ALA A 568 -10.07 -14.87 -5.46
C ALA A 568 -9.91 -15.20 -3.97
N GLU A 569 -8.98 -14.54 -3.29
CA GLU A 569 -8.59 -14.79 -1.90
C GLU A 569 -9.28 -13.87 -0.88
N GLY A 570 -10.22 -13.02 -1.31
CA GLY A 570 -11.07 -12.21 -0.43
C GLY A 570 -10.88 -10.71 -0.53
N GLY A 571 -9.96 -10.23 -1.36
CA GLY A 571 -9.73 -8.80 -1.58
C GLY A 571 -10.99 -8.07 -2.04
N GLY A 572 -11.31 -6.93 -1.40
CA GLY A 572 -12.54 -6.18 -1.63
C GLY A 572 -13.78 -6.79 -1.00
N HIS A 573 -13.66 -7.87 -0.22
CA HIS A 573 -14.74 -8.54 0.52
C HIS A 573 -15.90 -8.99 -0.37
N PHE A 574 -15.58 -9.63 -1.50
CA PHE A 574 -16.57 -10.18 -2.40
C PHE A 574 -17.19 -11.47 -1.81
N PRO A 575 -18.52 -11.63 -1.85
CA PRO A 575 -19.19 -12.74 -1.20
C PRO A 575 -18.70 -14.10 -1.70
N GLY A 576 -18.31 -14.99 -0.77
CA GLY A 576 -17.87 -16.35 -1.06
C GLY A 576 -16.50 -16.48 -1.71
N LEU A 577 -15.73 -15.37 -1.83
CA LEU A 577 -14.34 -15.38 -2.26
C LEU A 577 -13.44 -15.26 -1.03
N ASP A 578 -12.87 -16.37 -0.63
CA ASP A 578 -11.99 -16.53 0.54
C ASP A 578 -10.85 -17.53 0.28
N GLY A 579 -10.53 -17.74 -1.01
CA GLY A 579 -9.59 -18.76 -1.48
C GLY A 579 -10.22 -20.14 -1.71
N SER A 580 -11.32 -20.47 -1.03
CA SER A 580 -11.94 -21.82 -1.09
C SER A 580 -12.56 -22.17 -2.45
N LYS A 581 -12.84 -21.20 -3.26
CA LYS A 581 -13.43 -21.37 -4.62
C LYS A 581 -12.37 -21.44 -5.73
N THR A 582 -11.10 -21.21 -5.39
CA THR A 582 -10.00 -21.30 -6.35
C THR A 582 -9.82 -22.75 -6.81
N ILE A 583 -9.84 -22.93 -8.11
CA ILE A 583 -9.63 -24.24 -8.74
C ILE A 583 -8.31 -24.30 -9.49
N TRP A 584 -7.75 -23.16 -9.84
CA TRP A 584 -6.47 -23.06 -10.52
C TRP A 584 -5.85 -21.67 -10.30
N ALA A 585 -4.56 -21.63 -9.97
CA ALA A 585 -3.73 -20.45 -9.93
C ALA A 585 -2.61 -20.59 -10.95
N ALA A 586 -2.51 -19.63 -11.86
CA ALA A 586 -1.46 -19.62 -12.88
C ALA A 586 -0.10 -19.27 -12.26
N PRO A 587 1.00 -19.74 -12.85
CA PRO A 587 2.34 -19.26 -12.46
C PRO A 587 2.61 -17.83 -12.94
N ASP A 588 1.85 -17.36 -13.95
CA ASP A 588 2.03 -16.08 -14.60
C ASP A 588 1.05 -15.03 -14.06
N THR A 589 1.44 -13.76 -14.19
CA THR A 589 0.60 -12.63 -13.75
C THR A 589 -0.50 -12.33 -14.79
N ASN A 590 -1.53 -11.60 -14.34
CA ASN A 590 -2.54 -11.06 -15.26
C ASN A 590 -1.93 -10.11 -16.30
N ARG A 591 -0.86 -9.40 -15.94
CA ARG A 591 -0.09 -8.55 -16.85
C ARG A 591 0.60 -9.37 -17.94
N ASP A 592 1.21 -10.51 -17.58
CA ASP A 592 1.83 -11.43 -18.53
C ASP A 592 0.78 -11.98 -19.51
N ALA A 593 -0.41 -12.32 -19.01
CA ALA A 593 -1.53 -12.73 -19.87
C ALA A 593 -1.92 -11.63 -20.88
N VAL A 594 -1.90 -10.36 -20.51
CA VAL A 594 -2.12 -9.23 -21.45
C VAL A 594 -0.97 -9.14 -22.46
N VAL A 595 0.28 -9.26 -22.03
CA VAL A 595 1.47 -9.23 -22.91
C VAL A 595 1.38 -10.35 -23.94
N ASP A 596 1.10 -11.57 -23.52
CA ASP A 596 1.01 -12.75 -24.39
C ASP A 596 -0.17 -12.66 -25.35
N TYR A 597 -1.31 -12.15 -24.89
CA TYR A 597 -2.47 -11.91 -25.72
C TYR A 597 -2.17 -10.93 -26.86
N VAL A 598 -1.53 -9.81 -26.55
CA VAL A 598 -1.13 -8.80 -27.55
C VAL A 598 -0.11 -9.36 -28.52
N ARG A 599 0.91 -10.11 -28.04
CA ARG A 599 1.93 -10.75 -28.88
C ARG A 599 1.34 -11.77 -29.87
N ALA A 600 0.40 -12.59 -29.38
CA ALA A 600 -0.27 -13.59 -30.19
C ALA A 600 -1.13 -12.96 -31.29
N ARG A 601 -1.84 -11.87 -30.97
CA ARG A 601 -2.72 -11.15 -31.90
C ARG A 601 -1.98 -10.20 -32.83
N LYS A 602 -0.81 -9.70 -32.41
CA LYS A 602 0.00 -8.67 -33.11
C LYS A 602 -0.69 -7.32 -33.23
N THR A 603 -1.97 -7.30 -33.59
CA THR A 603 -2.82 -6.10 -33.67
C THR A 603 -4.13 -6.37 -32.93
N LEU A 604 -4.47 -5.45 -32.00
CA LEU A 604 -5.79 -5.42 -31.39
C LEU A 604 -6.71 -4.54 -32.26
N HIS A 605 -7.84 -5.08 -32.67
CA HIS A 605 -8.84 -4.36 -33.45
C HIS A 605 -10.06 -4.01 -32.59
N ARG A 606 -10.60 -2.79 -32.73
CA ARG A 606 -11.78 -2.36 -31.94
C ARG A 606 -12.94 -3.35 -32.06
N SER A 607 -13.14 -3.94 -33.25
CA SER A 607 -14.17 -4.94 -33.48
C SER A 607 -14.08 -6.21 -32.63
N ASP A 608 -12.89 -6.53 -32.10
CA ASP A 608 -12.68 -7.69 -31.23
C ASP A 608 -13.20 -7.46 -29.82
N PHE A 609 -13.46 -6.19 -29.45
CA PHE A 609 -13.84 -5.73 -28.13
C PHE A 609 -15.17 -4.96 -28.12
N ASP A 610 -16.00 -5.19 -29.15
CA ASP A 610 -17.34 -4.60 -29.23
C ASP A 610 -18.35 -5.44 -28.44
N VAL A 611 -18.09 -5.52 -27.12
CA VAL A 611 -18.89 -6.25 -26.14
C VAL A 611 -19.39 -5.26 -25.11
N HIS A 612 -20.70 -5.25 -24.91
CA HIS A 612 -21.39 -4.36 -23.95
C HIS A 612 -22.01 -5.22 -22.84
N PRO A 613 -21.21 -5.64 -21.83
CA PRO A 613 -21.69 -6.60 -20.84
C PRO A 613 -22.68 -6.01 -19.85
N TRP A 614 -22.72 -4.68 -19.72
CA TRP A 614 -23.58 -4.01 -18.76
C TRP A 614 -24.06 -2.63 -19.23
N LYS A 615 -25.14 -2.16 -18.64
CA LYS A 615 -25.62 -0.78 -18.75
C LYS A 615 -26.42 -0.40 -17.50
N PHE A 616 -26.68 0.90 -17.32
CA PHE A 616 -27.67 1.32 -16.34
C PHE A 616 -29.10 1.12 -16.83
N VAL A 617 -30.01 0.78 -15.91
CA VAL A 617 -31.44 0.89 -16.16
C VAL A 617 -31.77 2.38 -16.32
N PRO A 618 -32.57 2.76 -17.36
CA PRO A 618 -33.03 4.14 -17.51
C PRO A 618 -33.70 4.67 -16.25
N LEU A 619 -33.24 5.83 -15.76
CA LEU A 619 -33.74 6.45 -14.54
C LEU A 619 -33.96 7.94 -14.75
N HIS A 620 -35.19 8.41 -14.58
CA HIS A 620 -35.53 9.85 -14.64
C HIS A 620 -35.33 10.47 -13.26
N ALA A 621 -34.21 11.15 -13.02
CA ALA A 621 -33.97 11.92 -11.82
C ALA A 621 -34.32 13.40 -12.04
N LYS A 622 -35.02 14.02 -11.08
CA LYS A 622 -35.38 15.46 -11.11
C LYS A 622 -34.16 16.39 -10.96
N ALA A 623 -33.13 15.91 -10.26
CA ALA A 623 -31.90 16.67 -10.03
C ALA A 623 -30.71 16.04 -10.77
N PRO A 624 -29.67 16.80 -11.11
CA PRO A 624 -28.48 16.30 -11.78
C PRO A 624 -27.76 15.19 -10.98
N LEU A 625 -27.31 14.16 -11.67
CA LEU A 625 -26.43 13.14 -11.14
C LEU A 625 -24.99 13.52 -11.49
N THR A 626 -24.14 13.70 -10.48
CA THR A 626 -22.80 14.25 -10.67
C THR A 626 -21.71 13.29 -10.21
N PHE A 627 -20.54 13.40 -10.83
CA PHE A 627 -19.33 12.70 -10.44
C PHE A 627 -18.11 13.53 -10.84
N GLU A 628 -16.98 13.29 -10.20
CA GLU A 628 -15.72 13.91 -10.58
C GLU A 628 -15.13 13.22 -11.82
N CYS A 629 -14.57 13.98 -12.75
CA CYS A 629 -13.98 13.48 -13.99
C CYS A 629 -12.74 14.30 -14.35
N ALA A 630 -11.89 13.77 -15.24
CA ALA A 630 -10.78 14.55 -15.80
C ALA A 630 -11.29 15.68 -16.70
N ALA A 631 -10.74 16.89 -16.50
CA ALA A 631 -11.14 18.05 -17.26
C ALA A 631 -10.75 17.92 -18.74
N GLY A 632 -11.66 18.33 -19.66
CA GLY A 632 -11.38 18.39 -21.09
C GLY A 632 -11.31 17.05 -21.82
N LYS A 633 -11.88 15.96 -21.24
CA LYS A 633 -11.82 14.61 -21.81
C LYS A 633 -13.15 14.10 -22.39
N LEU A 634 -14.16 14.96 -22.58
CA LEU A 634 -15.48 14.56 -23.11
C LEU A 634 -15.42 13.99 -24.55
N ASP A 635 -14.41 14.31 -25.33
CA ASP A 635 -14.19 13.72 -26.65
C ASP A 635 -13.97 12.21 -26.56
N ILE A 636 -13.29 11.74 -25.49
CA ILE A 636 -13.09 10.31 -25.24
C ILE A 636 -14.41 9.61 -24.88
N ALA A 637 -15.25 10.26 -24.05
CA ALA A 637 -16.58 9.75 -23.74
C ALA A 637 -17.42 9.56 -25.00
N ARG A 638 -17.49 10.58 -25.86
CA ARG A 638 -18.23 10.54 -27.13
C ARG A 638 -17.69 9.47 -28.09
N ALA A 639 -16.37 9.35 -28.18
CA ALA A 639 -15.75 8.28 -28.99
C ALA A 639 -16.08 6.87 -28.48
N ALA A 640 -16.41 6.74 -27.20
CA ALA A 640 -16.90 5.49 -26.59
C ALA A 640 -18.43 5.34 -26.64
N GLY A 641 -19.15 6.23 -27.34
CA GLY A 641 -20.63 6.19 -27.44
C GLY A 641 -21.36 6.72 -26.21
N ILE A 642 -20.67 7.46 -25.36
CA ILE A 642 -21.23 8.06 -24.14
C ILE A 642 -21.55 9.53 -24.42
N ASP A 643 -22.76 9.78 -24.95
CA ASP A 643 -23.20 11.13 -25.39
C ASP A 643 -24.04 11.88 -24.34
N ASP A 644 -24.45 11.22 -23.28
CA ASP A 644 -25.34 11.72 -22.22
C ASP A 644 -24.60 12.38 -21.04
N VAL A 645 -23.31 12.68 -21.21
CA VAL A 645 -22.45 13.32 -20.21
C VAL A 645 -22.17 14.76 -20.59
N THR A 646 -22.28 15.64 -19.60
CA THR A 646 -21.85 17.03 -19.68
C THR A 646 -20.80 17.33 -18.62
N GLN A 647 -19.97 18.33 -18.86
CA GLN A 647 -18.89 18.73 -17.96
C GLN A 647 -19.02 20.22 -17.61
N SER A 648 -18.85 20.57 -16.35
CA SER A 648 -18.72 21.94 -15.89
C SER A 648 -17.37 22.55 -16.29
N ALA A 649 -17.16 23.84 -16.01
CA ALA A 649 -15.81 24.41 -16.03
C ALA A 649 -14.89 23.62 -15.08
N GLY A 650 -13.60 23.48 -15.44
CA GLY A 650 -12.63 22.77 -14.61
C GLY A 650 -12.46 23.39 -13.23
N ASN A 651 -12.13 22.57 -12.24
CA ASN A 651 -11.94 22.97 -10.85
C ASN A 651 -10.59 23.68 -10.59
N GLY A 652 -9.74 23.78 -11.62
CA GLY A 652 -8.41 24.40 -11.53
C GLY A 652 -7.27 23.45 -11.11
N ASP A 653 -7.61 22.23 -10.73
CA ASP A 653 -6.69 21.17 -10.31
C ASP A 653 -6.54 20.04 -11.35
N GLY A 654 -7.10 20.22 -12.56
CA GLY A 654 -7.13 19.20 -13.63
C GLY A 654 -8.38 18.33 -13.59
N THR A 655 -9.24 18.47 -12.57
CA THR A 655 -10.54 17.81 -12.49
C THR A 655 -11.69 18.73 -12.93
N ALA A 656 -12.85 18.14 -13.13
CA ALA A 656 -14.11 18.86 -13.36
C ALA A 656 -15.28 18.07 -12.76
N THR A 657 -16.41 18.73 -12.58
CA THR A 657 -17.65 18.05 -12.25
C THR A 657 -18.36 17.66 -13.53
N CYS A 658 -18.52 16.35 -13.74
CA CYS A 658 -19.35 15.79 -14.80
C CYS A 658 -20.77 15.52 -14.30
N SER A 659 -21.75 15.61 -15.20
CA SER A 659 -23.14 15.22 -14.95
C SER A 659 -23.61 14.25 -16.03
N ILE A 660 -24.41 13.26 -15.62
CA ILE A 660 -24.96 12.21 -16.50
C ILE A 660 -26.49 12.24 -16.43
N ASP A 661 -27.15 11.99 -17.59
CA ASP A 661 -28.58 11.82 -17.70
C ASP A 661 -28.94 10.35 -17.95
N LEU A 662 -29.22 9.61 -16.88
CA LEU A 662 -29.54 8.19 -16.97
C LEU A 662 -30.89 7.90 -17.67
N SER A 663 -31.72 8.90 -17.95
CA SER A 663 -32.95 8.67 -18.69
C SER A 663 -32.74 8.29 -20.16
N LYS A 664 -31.50 8.48 -20.65
CA LYS A 664 -31.10 8.22 -22.05
C LYS A 664 -30.35 6.90 -22.23
N ARG A 665 -30.23 6.11 -21.18
CA ARG A 665 -29.52 4.81 -21.19
C ARG A 665 -30.36 3.65 -21.70
#